data_f0afdf859b8abacab697ebcb4c9ccd72
#
_entry.id   f0afdf859b8abacab697ebcb4c9ccd72
#
_cell.length_a   1.000
_cell.length_b   1.000
_cell.length_c   1.000
_cell.angle_alpha   90.00
_cell.angle_beta   90.00
_cell.angle_gamma   90.00
#
_symmetry.space_group_name_H-M   'P 1'
#
loop_
_entity.id
_entity.type
_entity.pdbx_description
1 polymer ?
#
loop_
_entity_poly.entity_id
_entity_poly.type
_entity_poly.pdbx_seq_one_letter_code
_entity_poly.pdbx_strand_id
1 'polypeptide(L)'
;MRNFGSLHSLLAVLTALVVTACASIGRPEGGPRDVLPPEYVRSNPPQGQRNVDQTSISIWFNENIQLEDAFNKVVVSPAQENPPRVSSNGKRITVALLDSLQPDATYTIDFGDAIKDLNEGNVLDGFALDFSTGDTIDSLRISGMVLAAENLEPAQGFTVGAYANTADSAIRTLRPLRVARTNQYGQFTIRGLAPGSYRVYALNDVNRDGHWDRSEDVAFTDVLLSPSVSEIAVTDTFYAADGSDSLALRSGVAYLPNDVLLTWFNQNYQAQYVKNNERPDRRRASVIMGAPTDSVPEIRIVDGVADSTLFGLEISQAAVVQRSARNDSITLWLRDTLLQQADSLRLSVRYFKEDSLGLPAATTDTLRFYYRERGDKKKKETPDTVAPALDVLQLNVTGGTALDVYAPLRLTVSQPIERIDSAALRLQMQVDTLWVDEPYTLAPDSLNPVLGLTVDFKSTPGAKYRFEADSASIHSIFGEHIPARSFEVKVRDLEEYANLTFKLLGADSTARVELLNGSDKPVRSVGVDERGRAVFRYLPAGTYYARMYFDTDGNGQWTTGLLDSIAPEEVAYFNKKLDLKKNWDVEEDWDIYSIPLDRQKPYAILKNKPKLKRGEKDPRDTSDSNEEEDDFMNPLRGGSNNNNSNFNPGAITGGFKQTNTTLRR
;
A
#
# COMPACT_ATOMS: atom_id res chain seq x y z
N MET A 1 94.65 -13.36 -17.14
CA MET A 1 93.42 -12.75 -16.55
C MET A 1 92.69 -11.96 -17.61
N ARG A 2 91.96 -12.58 -18.47
CA ARG A 2 91.12 -11.95 -19.49
C ARG A 2 90.00 -12.95 -19.79
N ASN A 3 88.74 -12.55 -19.67
CA ASN A 3 87.47 -13.13 -20.11
C ASN A 3 86.47 -13.56 -19.05
N PHE A 4 86.50 -13.02 -17.80
CA PHE A 4 85.42 -13.26 -16.86
C PHE A 4 84.30 -12.11 -16.92
N GLY A 5 84.65 -10.92 -17.48
CA GLY A 5 83.68 -9.79 -17.55
C GLY A 5 82.60 -9.96 -18.60
N SER A 6 82.87 -10.61 -19.73
CA SER A 6 81.93 -10.78 -20.82
C SER A 6 80.82 -11.79 -20.52
N LEU A 7 81.12 -12.81 -19.71
CA LEU A 7 80.09 -13.82 -19.36
C LEU A 7 79.06 -13.31 -18.36
N HIS A 8 79.49 -12.44 -17.41
CA HIS A 8 78.61 -11.82 -16.47
C HIS A 8 77.72 -10.77 -17.12
N SER A 9 78.25 -10.03 -18.11
CA SER A 9 77.39 -9.05 -18.88
C SER A 9 76.38 -9.74 -19.78
N LEU A 10 76.72 -10.89 -20.37
CA LEU A 10 75.79 -11.67 -21.17
C LEU A 10 74.72 -12.35 -20.30
N LEU A 11 75.06 -12.80 -19.11
CA LEU A 11 74.12 -13.38 -18.15
C LEU A 11 73.15 -12.28 -17.60
N ALA A 12 73.65 -11.08 -17.33
CA ALA A 12 72.85 -9.97 -16.89
C ALA A 12 71.85 -9.46 -17.99
N VAL A 13 72.26 -9.48 -19.24
CA VAL A 13 71.34 -9.13 -20.37
C VAL A 13 70.34 -10.24 -20.60
N LEU A 14 70.68 -11.50 -20.44
CA LEU A 14 69.76 -12.63 -20.56
C LEU A 14 68.73 -12.65 -19.41
N THR A 15 69.18 -12.33 -18.19
CA THR A 15 68.24 -12.20 -17.02
C THR A 15 67.34 -10.99 -17.18
N ALA A 16 67.79 -9.86 -17.71
CA ALA A 16 66.99 -8.69 -18.00
C ALA A 16 65.90 -8.96 -19.08
N LEU A 17 66.25 -9.77 -20.10
CA LEU A 17 65.30 -10.18 -21.15
C LEU A 17 64.23 -11.16 -20.64
N VAL A 18 64.53 -11.98 -19.64
CA VAL A 18 63.57 -12.92 -19.03
C VAL A 18 62.59 -12.17 -18.11
N VAL A 19 63.01 -11.08 -17.46
CA VAL A 19 62.15 -10.28 -16.56
C VAL A 19 61.17 -9.37 -17.31
N THR A 20 61.43 -9.04 -18.58
CA THR A 20 60.51 -8.23 -19.41
C THR A 20 59.45 -9.04 -20.13
N ALA A 21 59.47 -10.37 -20.03
CA ALA A 21 58.39 -11.23 -20.51
C ALA A 21 57.28 -11.33 -19.46
N CYS A 22 56.75 -10.22 -18.98
CA CYS A 22 55.42 -10.18 -18.36
C CYS A 22 54.41 -10.52 -19.45
N ALA A 23 54.07 -11.81 -19.56
CA ALA A 23 52.84 -12.19 -20.25
C ALA A 23 51.68 -11.57 -19.46
N SER A 24 51.10 -10.49 -19.97
CA SER A 24 49.80 -10.05 -19.52
C SER A 24 48.85 -11.20 -19.85
N ILE A 25 48.37 -11.87 -18.81
CA ILE A 25 47.23 -12.78 -18.94
C ILE A 25 46.06 -11.89 -19.37
N GLY A 26 45.90 -11.73 -20.68
CA GLY A 26 44.66 -11.18 -21.21
C GLY A 26 43.54 -12.07 -20.74
N ARG A 27 42.71 -11.61 -19.84
CA ARG A 27 41.42 -12.25 -19.61
C ARG A 27 40.76 -12.27 -20.98
N PRO A 28 40.28 -13.42 -21.46
CA PRO A 28 39.48 -13.42 -22.68
C PRO A 28 38.33 -12.46 -22.45
N GLU A 29 38.34 -11.33 -23.15
CA GLU A 29 37.18 -10.48 -23.25
C GLU A 29 36.16 -11.35 -23.95
N GLY A 30 35.11 -11.77 -23.22
CA GLY A 30 34.00 -12.53 -23.80
C GLY A 30 33.46 -11.76 -25.00
N GLY A 31 32.83 -12.46 -25.94
CA GLY A 31 32.13 -11.87 -27.05
C GLY A 31 31.11 -10.81 -26.58
N PRO A 32 30.47 -10.09 -27.52
CA PRO A 32 29.39 -9.18 -27.15
C PRO A 32 28.38 -9.89 -26.26
N ARG A 33 27.95 -9.22 -25.20
CA ARG A 33 26.96 -9.75 -24.26
C ARG A 33 25.67 -10.07 -25.00
N ASP A 34 25.15 -11.27 -24.82
CA ASP A 34 23.83 -11.64 -25.35
C ASP A 34 22.73 -10.83 -24.62
N VAL A 35 21.84 -10.24 -25.39
CA VAL A 35 20.70 -9.45 -24.89
C VAL A 35 19.36 -10.05 -25.30
N LEU A 36 19.38 -11.17 -26.04
CA LEU A 36 18.18 -11.85 -26.50
C LEU A 36 17.67 -12.82 -25.44
N PRO A 37 16.37 -12.96 -25.26
CA PRO A 37 15.80 -14.01 -24.41
C PRO A 37 15.88 -15.38 -25.08
N PRO A 38 15.75 -16.47 -24.31
CA PRO A 38 15.65 -17.82 -24.85
C PRO A 38 14.51 -17.95 -25.87
N GLU A 39 14.77 -18.65 -26.97
CA GLU A 39 13.77 -18.91 -27.99
C GLU A 39 13.22 -20.34 -27.90
N TYR A 40 11.89 -20.45 -28.01
CA TYR A 40 11.22 -21.76 -28.10
C TYR A 40 11.62 -22.49 -29.38
N VAL A 41 12.01 -23.77 -29.25
CA VAL A 41 12.38 -24.62 -30.39
C VAL A 41 11.30 -25.65 -30.68
N ARG A 42 10.87 -26.41 -29.68
CA ARG A 42 9.84 -27.45 -29.79
C ARG A 42 9.32 -27.86 -28.44
N SER A 43 8.19 -28.54 -28.43
CA SER A 43 7.63 -29.19 -27.23
C SER A 43 7.08 -30.57 -27.53
N ASN A 44 6.82 -31.34 -26.48
CA ASN A 44 6.06 -32.55 -26.49
C ASN A 44 5.04 -32.55 -25.33
N PRO A 45 3.72 -32.40 -25.58
CA PRO A 45 3.08 -32.30 -26.91
C PRO A 45 3.51 -31.01 -27.65
N PRO A 46 3.50 -31.00 -28.99
CA PRO A 46 3.69 -29.78 -29.78
C PRO A 46 2.66 -28.70 -29.43
N GLN A 47 3.03 -27.44 -29.65
CA GLN A 47 2.13 -26.29 -29.51
C GLN A 47 0.87 -26.50 -30.36
N GLY A 48 -0.30 -26.40 -29.73
CA GLY A 48 -1.59 -26.55 -30.41
C GLY A 48 -1.99 -28.01 -30.75
N GLN A 49 -1.34 -29.02 -30.14
CA GLN A 49 -1.73 -30.42 -30.36
C GLN A 49 -3.09 -30.71 -29.74
N ARG A 50 -3.88 -31.51 -30.43
CA ARG A 50 -5.19 -32.01 -29.99
C ARG A 50 -5.08 -33.47 -29.55
N ASN A 51 -6.12 -33.95 -28.84
CA ASN A 51 -6.23 -35.33 -28.37
C ASN A 51 -4.99 -35.78 -27.55
N VAL A 52 -4.51 -34.89 -26.66
CA VAL A 52 -3.39 -35.17 -25.80
C VAL A 52 -3.87 -35.89 -24.54
N ASP A 53 -3.23 -37.01 -24.21
CA ASP A 53 -3.52 -37.84 -23.03
C ASP A 53 -2.36 -37.86 -21.99
N GLN A 54 -1.21 -37.30 -22.37
CA GLN A 54 -0.03 -37.30 -21.49
C GLN A 54 -0.03 -36.14 -20.48
N THR A 55 0.35 -36.43 -19.23
CA THR A 55 0.46 -35.45 -18.16
C THR A 55 1.87 -34.90 -18.00
N SER A 56 2.86 -35.43 -18.74
CA SER A 56 4.26 -34.96 -18.71
C SER A 56 4.58 -34.18 -19.97
N ILE A 57 4.83 -32.89 -19.82
CA ILE A 57 5.07 -31.95 -20.90
C ILE A 57 6.55 -31.55 -20.89
N SER A 58 7.22 -31.63 -22.05
CA SER A 58 8.61 -31.21 -22.22
C SER A 58 8.73 -30.09 -23.24
N ILE A 59 9.52 -29.06 -22.93
CA ILE A 59 9.69 -27.87 -23.77
C ILE A 59 11.19 -27.62 -23.93
N TRP A 60 11.65 -27.39 -25.18
CA TRP A 60 13.08 -27.16 -25.49
C TRP A 60 13.29 -25.76 -26.05
N PHE A 61 14.42 -25.18 -25.64
CA PHE A 61 14.87 -23.84 -26.04
C PHE A 61 16.20 -23.92 -26.79
N ASN A 62 16.55 -22.81 -27.47
CA ASN A 62 17.80 -22.69 -28.23
C ASN A 62 19.05 -22.66 -27.33
N GLU A 63 18.88 -22.28 -26.06
CA GLU A 63 19.95 -22.13 -25.08
C GLU A 63 19.62 -22.71 -23.70
N ASN A 64 20.58 -22.67 -22.77
CA ASN A 64 20.39 -23.13 -21.40
C ASN A 64 19.53 -22.13 -20.63
N ILE A 65 18.51 -22.65 -19.94
CA ILE A 65 17.53 -21.86 -19.24
C ILE A 65 17.58 -22.08 -17.74
N GLN A 66 17.18 -21.04 -17.00
CA GLN A 66 16.92 -21.07 -15.57
C GLN A 66 15.45 -20.71 -15.33
N LEU A 67 14.81 -21.41 -14.40
CA LEU A 67 13.48 -21.06 -13.92
C LEU A 67 13.59 -20.21 -12.65
N GLU A 68 12.97 -19.03 -12.66
CA GLU A 68 12.86 -18.18 -11.49
C GLU A 68 11.47 -18.30 -10.89
N ASP A 69 11.42 -18.76 -9.63
CA ASP A 69 10.16 -18.87 -8.86
C ASP A 69 9.02 -19.56 -9.62
N ALA A 70 9.33 -20.69 -10.27
CA ALA A 70 8.37 -21.42 -11.10
C ALA A 70 7.09 -21.80 -10.32
N PHE A 71 7.19 -22.02 -9.01
CA PHE A 71 6.07 -22.39 -8.17
C PHE A 71 5.02 -21.27 -8.06
N ASN A 72 5.44 -20.01 -8.06
CA ASN A 72 4.54 -18.85 -7.98
C ASN A 72 4.19 -18.28 -9.35
N LYS A 73 5.03 -18.46 -10.36
CA LYS A 73 4.88 -17.80 -11.66
C LYS A 73 4.24 -18.67 -12.74
N VAL A 74 4.46 -19.99 -12.69
CA VAL A 74 3.89 -20.89 -13.70
C VAL A 74 2.45 -21.23 -13.35
N VAL A 75 1.56 -20.94 -14.28
CA VAL A 75 0.12 -21.17 -14.14
C VAL A 75 -0.34 -22.20 -15.15
N VAL A 76 -1.07 -23.21 -14.67
CA VAL A 76 -1.76 -24.18 -15.52
C VAL A 76 -3.26 -23.91 -15.51
N SER A 77 -3.83 -23.77 -16.67
CA SER A 77 -5.28 -23.57 -16.86
C SER A 77 -5.84 -24.71 -17.73
N PRO A 78 -6.91 -25.40 -17.32
CA PRO A 78 -7.74 -25.24 -16.12
C PRO A 78 -6.97 -25.38 -14.80
N ALA A 79 -7.48 -24.72 -13.73
CA ALA A 79 -6.86 -24.76 -12.42
C ALA A 79 -6.69 -26.18 -11.90
N GLN A 80 -5.50 -26.50 -11.37
CA GLN A 80 -5.16 -27.81 -10.83
C GLN A 80 -5.44 -27.86 -9.32
N GLU A 81 -5.84 -29.05 -8.83
CA GLU A 81 -5.94 -29.26 -7.38
C GLU A 81 -4.56 -29.42 -6.76
N ASN A 82 -3.70 -30.19 -7.45
CA ASN A 82 -2.33 -30.40 -7.05
C ASN A 82 -1.39 -29.55 -7.91
N PRO A 83 -0.57 -28.65 -7.31
CA PRO A 83 0.34 -27.83 -8.08
C PRO A 83 1.24 -28.66 -8.99
N PRO A 84 1.47 -28.25 -10.26
CA PRO A 84 2.33 -28.98 -11.18
C PRO A 84 3.78 -28.96 -10.70
N ARG A 85 4.52 -30.02 -11.02
CA ARG A 85 5.98 -30.03 -10.80
C ARG A 85 6.69 -29.50 -12.03
N VAL A 86 7.35 -28.35 -11.87
CA VAL A 86 8.09 -27.68 -12.95
C VAL A 86 9.59 -27.77 -12.65
N SER A 87 10.37 -28.23 -13.62
CA SER A 87 11.83 -28.32 -13.48
C SER A 87 12.54 -27.99 -14.79
N SER A 88 13.76 -27.49 -14.70
CA SER A 88 14.62 -27.23 -15.86
C SER A 88 15.89 -28.07 -15.79
N ASN A 89 16.35 -28.52 -16.95
CA ASN A 89 17.62 -29.22 -17.11
C ASN A 89 18.26 -28.82 -18.46
N GLY A 90 19.30 -28.02 -18.40
CA GLY A 90 19.95 -27.46 -19.58
C GLY A 90 18.96 -26.64 -20.42
N LYS A 91 18.72 -27.05 -21.65
CA LYS A 91 17.82 -26.39 -22.60
C LYS A 91 16.35 -26.86 -22.51
N ARG A 92 16.00 -27.66 -21.50
CA ARG A 92 14.67 -28.29 -21.43
C ARG A 92 13.98 -27.93 -20.13
N ILE A 93 12.70 -27.56 -20.24
CA ILE A 93 11.73 -27.52 -19.13
C ILE A 93 10.89 -28.80 -19.17
N THR A 94 10.59 -29.35 -18.01
CA THR A 94 9.62 -30.43 -17.84
C THR A 94 8.55 -29.99 -16.86
N VAL A 95 7.28 -30.08 -17.28
CA VAL A 95 6.10 -29.82 -16.46
C VAL A 95 5.37 -31.15 -16.29
N ALA A 96 5.21 -31.61 -15.05
CA ALA A 96 4.42 -32.77 -14.73
C ALA A 96 3.12 -32.33 -14.03
N LEU A 97 2.00 -32.55 -14.68
CA LEU A 97 0.68 -32.36 -14.11
C LEU A 97 0.39 -33.55 -13.19
N LEU A 98 -0.02 -33.25 -11.96
CA LEU A 98 -0.28 -34.28 -10.94
C LEU A 98 -1.75 -34.75 -10.97
N ASP A 99 -2.63 -33.92 -11.49
CA ASP A 99 -4.03 -34.22 -11.67
C ASP A 99 -4.27 -34.95 -13.00
N SER A 100 -5.34 -35.72 -13.08
CA SER A 100 -5.82 -36.29 -14.34
C SER A 100 -6.34 -35.20 -15.26
N LEU A 101 -6.05 -35.31 -16.55
CA LEU A 101 -6.54 -34.35 -17.53
C LEU A 101 -8.07 -34.41 -17.65
N GLN A 102 -8.70 -33.24 -17.69
CA GLN A 102 -10.13 -33.12 -17.96
C GLN A 102 -10.40 -33.45 -19.42
N PRO A 103 -11.48 -34.17 -19.76
CA PRO A 103 -11.85 -34.46 -21.14
C PRO A 103 -12.30 -33.20 -21.88
N ASP A 104 -12.10 -33.15 -23.18
CA ASP A 104 -12.51 -32.06 -24.07
C ASP A 104 -12.15 -30.66 -23.60
N ALA A 105 -10.96 -30.52 -23.00
CA ALA A 105 -10.50 -29.29 -22.41
C ALA A 105 -9.22 -28.76 -23.08
N THR A 106 -9.17 -27.44 -23.31
CA THR A 106 -7.96 -26.74 -23.71
C THR A 106 -7.11 -26.45 -22.47
N TYR A 107 -5.86 -26.89 -22.50
CA TYR A 107 -4.86 -26.62 -21.49
C TYR A 107 -3.90 -25.53 -21.95
N THR A 108 -3.62 -24.60 -21.05
CA THR A 108 -2.58 -23.57 -21.23
C THR A 108 -1.61 -23.65 -20.05
N ILE A 109 -0.32 -23.74 -20.34
CA ILE A 109 0.75 -23.63 -19.36
C ILE A 109 1.42 -22.28 -19.61
N ASP A 110 1.12 -21.30 -18.78
CA ASP A 110 1.68 -19.95 -18.87
C ASP A 110 2.86 -19.81 -17.89
N PHE A 111 4.00 -19.40 -18.40
CA PHE A 111 5.24 -19.26 -17.62
C PHE A 111 5.46 -17.82 -17.13
N GLY A 112 4.65 -16.85 -17.58
CA GLY A 112 4.86 -15.44 -17.27
C GLY A 112 6.29 -15.01 -17.57
N ASP A 113 6.97 -14.50 -16.56
CA ASP A 113 8.39 -14.08 -16.60
C ASP A 113 9.34 -15.10 -15.91
N ALA A 114 8.91 -16.37 -15.74
CA ALA A 114 9.69 -17.38 -15.03
C ALA A 114 10.91 -17.90 -15.80
N ILE A 115 10.89 -17.82 -17.14
CA ILE A 115 11.94 -18.38 -18.00
C ILE A 115 13.01 -17.33 -18.27
N LYS A 116 14.26 -17.66 -17.93
CA LYS A 116 15.44 -16.81 -18.19
C LYS A 116 16.55 -17.63 -18.81
N ASP A 117 17.44 -16.98 -19.59
CA ASP A 117 18.70 -17.61 -19.90
C ASP A 117 19.57 -17.79 -18.63
N LEU A 118 20.45 -18.77 -18.66
CA LEU A 118 21.28 -19.13 -17.52
C LEU A 118 22.45 -18.14 -17.30
N ASN A 119 22.97 -17.51 -18.37
CA ASN A 119 24.20 -16.76 -18.32
C ASN A 119 23.97 -15.26 -18.06
N GLU A 120 23.11 -14.63 -18.84
CA GLU A 120 22.86 -13.19 -18.83
C GLU A 120 21.62 -12.80 -18.05
N GLY A 121 20.68 -13.75 -17.85
CA GLY A 121 19.42 -13.54 -17.14
C GLY A 121 18.36 -12.82 -17.99
N ASN A 122 18.45 -12.90 -19.33
CA ASN A 122 17.42 -12.33 -20.21
C ASN A 122 16.11 -13.11 -20.07
N VAL A 123 15.02 -12.39 -19.83
CA VAL A 123 13.70 -12.98 -19.54
C VAL A 123 12.94 -13.22 -20.83
N LEU A 124 12.42 -14.44 -21.01
CA LEU A 124 11.37 -14.72 -22.00
C LEU A 124 10.01 -14.46 -21.36
N ASP A 125 9.43 -13.30 -21.61
CA ASP A 125 8.17 -12.86 -21.01
C ASP A 125 6.96 -13.33 -21.83
N GLY A 126 5.90 -13.77 -21.13
CA GLY A 126 4.60 -14.13 -21.69
C GLY A 126 4.57 -15.42 -22.52
N PHE A 127 5.58 -16.30 -22.40
CA PHE A 127 5.56 -17.59 -23.07
C PHE A 127 4.49 -18.52 -22.48
N ALA A 128 3.62 -19.05 -23.35
CA ALA A 128 2.61 -20.02 -22.96
C ALA A 128 2.54 -21.17 -23.97
N LEU A 129 2.32 -22.38 -23.48
CA LEU A 129 2.11 -23.59 -24.27
C LEU A 129 0.64 -24.01 -24.18
N ASP A 130 -0.03 -24.13 -25.34
CA ASP A 130 -1.42 -24.56 -25.42
C ASP A 130 -1.51 -25.95 -26.06
N PHE A 131 -2.39 -26.82 -25.53
CA PHE A 131 -2.79 -28.10 -26.12
C PHE A 131 -4.22 -28.44 -25.71
N SER A 132 -4.85 -29.43 -26.34
CA SER A 132 -6.20 -29.88 -26.00
C SER A 132 -6.26 -31.37 -25.79
N THR A 133 -7.10 -31.80 -24.87
CA THR A 133 -7.48 -33.22 -24.68
C THR A 133 -8.59 -33.66 -25.64
N GLY A 134 -9.30 -32.69 -26.26
CA GLY A 134 -10.35 -32.91 -27.24
C GLY A 134 -9.94 -32.57 -28.68
N ASP A 135 -10.93 -32.55 -29.57
CA ASP A 135 -10.78 -32.30 -31.01
C ASP A 135 -10.61 -30.81 -31.35
N THR A 136 -10.93 -29.90 -30.41
CA THR A 136 -10.90 -28.45 -30.62
C THR A 136 -9.94 -27.78 -29.65
N ILE A 137 -9.43 -26.61 -30.00
CA ILE A 137 -8.65 -25.73 -29.14
C ILE A 137 -9.38 -24.40 -29.05
N ASP A 138 -9.68 -24.01 -27.84
CA ASP A 138 -10.17 -22.66 -27.53
C ASP A 138 -9.00 -21.69 -27.59
N SER A 139 -9.15 -20.59 -28.34
CA SER A 139 -8.04 -19.66 -28.59
C SER A 139 -8.33 -18.23 -28.15
N LEU A 140 -9.57 -17.93 -27.71
CA LEU A 140 -9.94 -16.58 -27.30
C LEU A 140 -9.27 -16.18 -25.99
N ARG A 141 -9.15 -14.87 -25.77
CA ARG A 141 -8.42 -14.29 -24.64
C ARG A 141 -9.17 -13.10 -24.07
N ILE A 142 -8.98 -12.89 -22.76
CA ILE A 142 -9.35 -11.66 -22.07
C ILE A 142 -8.08 -11.15 -21.40
N SER A 143 -7.73 -9.88 -21.66
CA SER A 143 -6.55 -9.27 -21.08
C SER A 143 -6.90 -7.97 -20.37
N GLY A 144 -6.09 -7.60 -19.39
CA GLY A 144 -6.32 -6.39 -18.63
C GLY A 144 -5.29 -6.18 -17.54
N MET A 145 -5.69 -5.42 -16.54
CA MET A 145 -4.84 -5.01 -15.43
C MET A 145 -5.61 -5.05 -14.11
N VAL A 146 -4.91 -5.36 -13.03
CA VAL A 146 -5.43 -5.30 -11.65
C VAL A 146 -4.65 -4.26 -10.86
N LEU A 147 -5.35 -3.26 -10.33
CA LEU A 147 -4.79 -2.20 -9.49
C LEU A 147 -5.46 -2.19 -8.11
N ALA A 148 -4.79 -1.67 -7.10
CA ALA A 148 -5.43 -1.42 -5.81
C ALA A 148 -6.45 -0.29 -5.91
N ALA A 149 -7.67 -0.50 -5.45
CA ALA A 149 -8.73 0.51 -5.49
C ALA A 149 -8.36 1.75 -4.67
N GLU A 150 -7.74 1.57 -3.51
CA GLU A 150 -7.38 2.66 -2.60
C GLU A 150 -6.28 3.58 -3.16
N ASN A 151 -5.29 3.03 -3.90
CA ASN A 151 -4.06 3.76 -4.17
C ASN A 151 -3.42 3.48 -5.53
N LEU A 152 -4.12 2.79 -6.44
CA LEU A 152 -3.69 2.45 -7.79
C LEU A 152 -2.33 1.72 -7.89
N GLU A 153 -1.91 1.03 -6.82
CA GLU A 153 -0.71 0.17 -6.87
C GLU A 153 -0.99 -1.08 -7.73
N PRO A 154 -0.04 -1.47 -8.60
CA PRO A 154 -0.19 -2.70 -9.35
C PRO A 154 -0.28 -3.94 -8.45
N ALA A 155 -1.23 -4.80 -8.70
CA ALA A 155 -1.41 -6.06 -7.99
C ALA A 155 -0.53 -7.14 -8.62
N GLN A 156 0.58 -7.48 -7.98
CA GLN A 156 1.47 -8.54 -8.44
C GLN A 156 1.04 -9.90 -7.85
N GLY A 157 0.99 -10.94 -8.69
CA GLY A 157 0.78 -12.31 -8.25
C GLY A 157 -0.67 -12.67 -7.91
N PHE A 158 -1.64 -11.80 -8.24
CA PHE A 158 -3.07 -12.11 -8.10
C PHE A 158 -3.48 -13.18 -9.10
N THR A 159 -4.32 -14.10 -8.66
CA THR A 159 -4.98 -15.09 -9.54
C THR A 159 -6.21 -14.44 -10.17
N VAL A 160 -6.25 -14.38 -11.50
CA VAL A 160 -7.39 -13.84 -12.25
C VAL A 160 -8.12 -15.00 -12.90
N GLY A 161 -9.38 -15.19 -12.53
CA GLY A 161 -10.22 -16.32 -12.96
C GLY A 161 -11.40 -15.89 -13.81
N ALA A 162 -11.64 -16.64 -14.89
CA ALA A 162 -12.87 -16.55 -15.70
C ALA A 162 -13.83 -17.67 -15.32
N TYR A 163 -15.06 -17.29 -14.97
CA TYR A 163 -16.14 -18.18 -14.57
C TYR A 163 -17.23 -18.21 -15.65
N ALA A 164 -17.56 -19.40 -16.14
CA ALA A 164 -18.69 -19.60 -17.05
C ALA A 164 -20.03 -19.55 -16.29
N ASN A 165 -20.04 -19.93 -15.00
CA ASN A 165 -21.17 -19.69 -14.13
C ASN A 165 -21.15 -18.23 -13.67
N THR A 166 -22.19 -17.48 -14.07
CA THR A 166 -22.28 -16.03 -13.82
C THR A 166 -23.00 -15.68 -12.52
N ALA A 167 -23.34 -16.66 -11.67
CA ALA A 167 -23.93 -16.42 -10.36
C ALA A 167 -22.90 -15.74 -9.41
N ASP A 168 -23.36 -14.83 -8.56
CA ASP A 168 -22.50 -14.11 -7.59
C ASP A 168 -21.81 -15.05 -6.59
N SER A 169 -22.43 -16.19 -6.29
CA SER A 169 -21.86 -17.22 -5.43
C SER A 169 -20.73 -18.04 -6.07
N ALA A 170 -20.52 -17.93 -7.38
CA ALA A 170 -19.55 -18.75 -8.09
C ALA A 170 -18.13 -18.63 -7.52
N ILE A 171 -17.69 -17.42 -7.19
CA ILE A 171 -16.36 -17.16 -6.63
C ILE A 171 -16.11 -17.86 -5.28
N ARG A 172 -17.19 -18.16 -4.51
CA ARG A 172 -17.12 -18.83 -3.19
C ARG A 172 -17.23 -20.34 -3.26
N THR A 173 -17.86 -20.85 -4.34
CA THR A 173 -18.29 -22.26 -4.42
C THR A 173 -17.67 -23.03 -5.54
N LEU A 174 -17.15 -22.34 -6.56
CA LEU A 174 -16.61 -22.96 -7.77
C LEU A 174 -15.18 -22.45 -8.01
N ARG A 175 -14.35 -23.31 -8.55
CA ARG A 175 -13.07 -22.90 -9.12
C ARG A 175 -13.29 -22.26 -10.49
N PRO A 176 -12.45 -21.28 -10.88
CA PRO A 176 -12.54 -20.68 -12.20
C PRO A 176 -12.29 -21.68 -13.33
N LEU A 177 -13.00 -21.50 -14.43
CA LEU A 177 -12.83 -22.33 -15.63
C LEU A 177 -11.44 -22.14 -16.25
N ARG A 178 -10.97 -20.89 -16.28
CA ARG A 178 -9.64 -20.51 -16.76
C ARG A 178 -9.00 -19.54 -15.78
N VAL A 179 -7.68 -19.64 -15.64
CA VAL A 179 -6.90 -18.83 -14.72
C VAL A 179 -5.69 -18.19 -15.42
N ALA A 180 -5.34 -17.01 -14.95
CA ALA A 180 -4.10 -16.32 -15.26
C ALA A 180 -3.54 -15.74 -13.97
N ARG A 181 -2.29 -15.28 -14.00
CA ARG A 181 -1.67 -14.56 -12.87
C ARG A 181 -1.17 -13.20 -13.32
N THR A 182 -1.32 -12.20 -12.45
CA THR A 182 -0.83 -10.85 -12.73
C THR A 182 0.69 -10.79 -12.62
N ASN A 183 1.33 -10.08 -13.56
CA ASN A 183 2.76 -9.78 -13.55
C ASN A 183 3.10 -8.62 -12.58
N GLN A 184 4.37 -8.19 -12.56
CA GLN A 184 4.85 -7.08 -11.73
C GLN A 184 4.18 -5.73 -12.03
N TYR A 185 3.52 -5.58 -13.17
CA TYR A 185 2.77 -4.39 -13.56
C TYR A 185 1.26 -4.52 -13.29
N GLY A 186 0.83 -5.64 -12.70
CA GLY A 186 -0.58 -5.95 -12.49
C GLY A 186 -1.31 -6.47 -13.74
N GLN A 187 -0.61 -6.69 -14.85
CA GLN A 187 -1.20 -7.13 -16.11
C GLN A 187 -1.48 -8.64 -16.10
N PHE A 188 -2.57 -9.04 -16.74
CA PHE A 188 -2.97 -10.43 -16.90
C PHE A 188 -3.50 -10.74 -18.30
N THR A 189 -3.43 -12.00 -18.69
CA THR A 189 -4.05 -12.53 -19.92
C THR A 189 -4.63 -13.90 -19.65
N ILE A 190 -5.96 -14.01 -19.60
CA ILE A 190 -6.66 -15.29 -19.52
C ILE A 190 -6.74 -15.86 -20.92
N ARG A 191 -6.20 -17.07 -21.11
CA ARG A 191 -6.11 -17.75 -22.41
C ARG A 191 -7.02 -18.97 -22.46
N GLY A 192 -7.22 -19.53 -23.65
CA GLY A 192 -7.95 -20.77 -23.85
C GLY A 192 -9.44 -20.66 -23.57
N LEU A 193 -10.06 -19.52 -23.88
CA LEU A 193 -11.49 -19.29 -23.72
C LEU A 193 -12.25 -19.69 -24.98
N ALA A 194 -13.38 -20.39 -24.79
CA ALA A 194 -14.38 -20.60 -25.80
C ALA A 194 -15.24 -19.35 -26.04
N PRO A 195 -15.98 -19.25 -27.16
CA PRO A 195 -17.01 -18.22 -27.29
C PRO A 195 -18.05 -18.33 -26.18
N GLY A 196 -18.37 -17.22 -25.51
CA GLY A 196 -19.32 -17.19 -24.41
C GLY A 196 -19.19 -15.92 -23.59
N SER A 197 -19.97 -15.83 -22.52
CA SER A 197 -19.91 -14.71 -21.57
C SER A 197 -19.35 -15.20 -20.24
N TYR A 198 -18.41 -14.48 -19.69
CA TYR A 198 -17.69 -14.85 -18.49
C TYR A 198 -17.77 -13.75 -17.44
N ARG A 199 -17.88 -14.14 -16.18
CA ARG A 199 -17.61 -13.28 -15.05
C ARG A 199 -16.14 -13.40 -14.67
N VAL A 200 -15.46 -12.28 -14.47
CA VAL A 200 -14.03 -12.27 -14.18
C VAL A 200 -13.81 -11.69 -12.79
N TYR A 201 -13.04 -12.41 -11.99
CA TYR A 201 -12.59 -11.99 -10.67
C TYR A 201 -11.07 -12.06 -10.58
N ALA A 202 -10.47 -11.17 -9.77
CA ALA A 202 -9.09 -11.30 -9.37
C ALA A 202 -9.02 -11.51 -7.85
N LEU A 203 -8.18 -12.44 -7.40
CA LEU A 203 -8.03 -12.86 -6.01
C LEU A 203 -6.57 -12.83 -5.60
N ASN A 204 -6.31 -12.36 -4.39
CA ASN A 204 -5.07 -12.65 -3.68
C ASN A 204 -5.28 -13.94 -2.86
N ASP A 205 -5.36 -15.07 -3.56
CA ASP A 205 -5.62 -16.39 -3.01
C ASP A 205 -4.40 -16.89 -2.24
N VAL A 206 -4.37 -16.61 -0.94
CA VAL A 206 -3.24 -16.90 -0.05
C VAL A 206 -3.19 -18.38 0.31
N ASN A 207 -4.34 -19.00 0.54
CA ASN A 207 -4.47 -20.41 0.91
C ASN A 207 -4.45 -21.36 -0.31
N ARG A 208 -4.61 -20.82 -1.54
CA ARG A 208 -4.59 -21.52 -2.84
C ARG A 208 -5.70 -22.57 -3.00
N ASP A 209 -6.85 -22.34 -2.40
CA ASP A 209 -8.00 -23.23 -2.58
C ASP A 209 -8.82 -22.90 -3.82
N GLY A 210 -8.56 -21.77 -4.46
CA GLY A 210 -9.24 -21.29 -5.67
C GLY A 210 -10.62 -20.72 -5.41
N HIS A 211 -10.94 -20.42 -4.16
CA HIS A 211 -12.18 -19.79 -3.70
C HIS A 211 -11.84 -18.48 -3.01
N TRP A 212 -12.79 -17.59 -2.91
CA TRP A 212 -12.59 -16.35 -2.17
C TRP A 212 -13.04 -16.50 -0.71
N ASP A 213 -12.15 -16.11 0.20
CA ASP A 213 -12.41 -15.94 1.62
C ASP A 213 -12.57 -14.46 1.97
N ARG A 214 -13.41 -14.14 2.99
CA ARG A 214 -13.72 -12.75 3.40
C ARG A 214 -12.50 -11.94 3.87
N SER A 215 -11.41 -12.59 4.20
CA SER A 215 -10.14 -11.96 4.60
C SER A 215 -9.21 -11.69 3.44
N GLU A 216 -9.51 -12.21 2.25
CA GLU A 216 -8.69 -12.08 1.05
C GLU A 216 -9.08 -10.88 0.21
N ASP A 217 -8.08 -10.34 -0.51
CA ASP A 217 -8.29 -9.26 -1.45
C ASP A 217 -9.02 -9.76 -2.69
N VAL A 218 -9.97 -8.99 -3.17
CA VAL A 218 -10.79 -9.34 -4.32
C VAL A 218 -10.99 -8.16 -5.26
N ALA A 219 -11.04 -8.44 -6.55
CA ALA A 219 -11.52 -7.51 -7.57
C ALA A 219 -12.56 -8.19 -8.45
N PHE A 220 -13.52 -7.43 -8.92
CA PHE A 220 -14.57 -7.93 -9.82
C PHE A 220 -14.98 -6.87 -10.85
N THR A 221 -15.70 -7.29 -11.86
CA THR A 221 -16.41 -6.41 -12.78
C THR A 221 -17.89 -6.76 -12.79
N ASP A 222 -18.75 -5.76 -12.78
CA ASP A 222 -20.21 -5.93 -12.86
C ASP A 222 -20.65 -6.39 -14.26
N VAL A 223 -19.80 -6.16 -15.26
CA VAL A 223 -20.10 -6.49 -16.66
C VAL A 223 -19.59 -7.88 -17.00
N LEU A 224 -20.44 -8.68 -17.65
CA LEU A 224 -20.02 -9.95 -18.24
C LEU A 224 -19.15 -9.69 -19.46
N LEU A 225 -18.00 -10.36 -19.52
CA LEU A 225 -17.02 -10.21 -20.59
C LEU A 225 -17.20 -11.32 -21.63
N SER A 226 -17.30 -10.94 -22.90
CA SER A 226 -17.43 -11.87 -24.03
C SER A 226 -16.20 -11.76 -24.92
N PRO A 227 -15.28 -12.75 -24.88
CA PRO A 227 -14.06 -12.68 -25.65
C PRO A 227 -14.35 -12.82 -27.15
N SER A 228 -13.63 -12.05 -27.96
CA SER A 228 -13.76 -12.02 -29.41
C SER A 228 -12.42 -11.74 -30.09
N VAL A 229 -12.42 -11.83 -31.41
CA VAL A 229 -11.25 -11.55 -32.25
C VAL A 229 -11.62 -10.47 -33.26
N SER A 230 -10.71 -9.51 -33.47
CA SER A 230 -10.83 -8.47 -34.49
C SER A 230 -9.58 -8.44 -35.34
N GLU A 231 -9.74 -8.28 -36.65
CA GLU A 231 -8.62 -8.01 -37.54
C GLU A 231 -8.18 -6.57 -37.39
N ILE A 232 -6.88 -6.36 -37.27
CA ILE A 232 -6.26 -5.04 -37.17
C ILE A 232 -5.14 -4.90 -38.19
N ALA A 233 -4.90 -3.65 -38.66
CA ALA A 233 -3.71 -3.33 -39.42
C ALA A 233 -2.56 -3.03 -38.43
N VAL A 234 -1.48 -3.79 -38.53
CA VAL A 234 -0.26 -3.59 -37.75
C VAL A 234 0.77 -2.96 -38.67
N THR A 235 1.38 -1.87 -38.22
CA THR A 235 2.47 -1.21 -38.92
C THR A 235 3.79 -1.70 -38.37
N ASP A 236 4.54 -2.45 -39.18
CA ASP A 236 5.92 -2.84 -38.86
C ASP A 236 6.88 -1.78 -39.42
N THR A 237 7.80 -1.30 -38.58
CA THR A 237 8.86 -0.37 -38.97
C THR A 237 10.14 -1.15 -39.23
N PHE A 238 10.65 -1.13 -40.45
CA PHE A 238 11.92 -1.73 -40.82
C PHE A 238 12.99 -0.65 -40.89
N TYR A 239 14.04 -0.84 -40.09
CA TYR A 239 15.20 0.02 -40.10
C TYR A 239 16.22 -0.49 -41.10
N ALA A 240 16.47 0.26 -42.15
CA ALA A 240 17.51 -0.08 -43.12
C ALA A 240 18.89 0.36 -42.64
N ALA A 241 19.94 -0.33 -43.09
CA ALA A 241 21.34 -0.01 -42.72
C ALA A 241 21.82 1.40 -43.19
N ASP A 242 21.07 2.02 -44.07
CA ASP A 242 21.34 3.40 -44.59
C ASP A 242 20.64 4.50 -43.78
N GLY A 243 19.92 4.10 -42.66
CA GLY A 243 19.18 5.03 -41.81
C GLY A 243 17.82 5.46 -42.35
N SER A 244 17.33 4.81 -43.43
CA SER A 244 15.95 5.01 -43.90
C SER A 244 14.99 4.05 -43.21
N ASP A 245 13.85 4.56 -42.71
CA ASP A 245 12.79 3.74 -42.13
C ASP A 245 11.75 3.45 -43.20
N SER A 246 11.35 2.18 -43.29
CA SER A 246 10.23 1.78 -44.14
C SER A 246 9.10 1.21 -43.28
N LEU A 247 7.87 1.66 -43.57
CA LEU A 247 6.65 1.17 -42.89
C LEU A 247 5.99 0.13 -43.79
N ALA A 248 5.75 -1.07 -43.23
CA ALA A 248 4.94 -2.08 -43.89
C ALA A 248 3.67 -2.35 -43.08
N LEU A 249 2.53 -2.32 -43.75
CA LEU A 249 1.25 -2.70 -43.17
C LEU A 249 1.09 -4.21 -43.29
N ARG A 250 0.85 -4.85 -42.16
CA ARG A 250 0.56 -6.27 -42.02
C ARG A 250 -0.81 -6.47 -41.40
N SER A 251 -1.58 -7.46 -41.85
CA SER A 251 -2.79 -7.90 -41.13
C SER A 251 -2.38 -8.60 -39.85
N GLY A 252 -2.92 -8.13 -38.74
CA GLY A 252 -2.77 -8.72 -37.41
C GLY A 252 -4.13 -9.08 -36.81
N VAL A 253 -4.09 -9.74 -35.67
CA VAL A 253 -5.27 -10.15 -34.92
C VAL A 253 -5.20 -9.55 -33.52
N ALA A 254 -6.26 -8.83 -33.12
CA ALA A 254 -6.45 -8.38 -31.75
C ALA A 254 -7.48 -9.27 -31.03
N TYR A 255 -7.15 -9.70 -29.83
CA TYR A 255 -8.09 -10.36 -28.93
C TYR A 255 -8.73 -9.31 -28.06
N LEU A 256 -10.05 -9.35 -27.93
CA LEU A 256 -10.85 -8.39 -27.17
C LEU A 256 -11.69 -9.12 -26.12
N PRO A 257 -12.00 -8.52 -24.97
CA PRO A 257 -11.45 -7.24 -24.48
C PRO A 257 -9.98 -7.38 -24.07
N ASN A 258 -9.20 -6.31 -24.26
CA ASN A 258 -7.78 -6.26 -23.92
C ASN A 258 -7.43 -5.09 -22.96
N ASP A 259 -8.45 -4.42 -22.45
CA ASP A 259 -8.38 -3.20 -21.63
C ASP A 259 -9.18 -3.34 -20.32
N VAL A 260 -9.39 -4.58 -19.85
CA VAL A 260 -10.15 -4.83 -18.63
C VAL A 260 -9.40 -4.28 -17.42
N LEU A 261 -9.97 -3.31 -16.74
CA LEU A 261 -9.45 -2.81 -15.48
C LEU A 261 -10.24 -3.41 -14.32
N LEU A 262 -9.52 -4.06 -13.42
CA LEU A 262 -10.04 -4.58 -12.15
C LEU A 262 -9.39 -3.80 -11.00
N THR A 263 -10.20 -3.29 -10.09
CA THR A 263 -9.70 -2.62 -8.88
C THR A 263 -9.93 -3.51 -7.66
N TRP A 264 -8.83 -3.99 -7.08
CA TRP A 264 -8.92 -4.87 -5.93
C TRP A 264 -9.06 -4.09 -4.62
N PHE A 265 -9.79 -4.68 -3.71
CA PHE A 265 -10.00 -4.17 -2.37
C PHE A 265 -10.05 -5.31 -1.36
N ASN A 266 -9.78 -5.00 -0.10
CA ASN A 266 -10.03 -5.88 1.04
C ASN A 266 -11.28 -5.38 1.77
N GLN A 267 -12.18 -6.27 2.13
CA GLN A 267 -13.36 -5.90 2.92
C GLN A 267 -13.00 -5.52 4.36
N ASN A 268 -11.71 -5.60 4.71
CA ASN A 268 -11.20 -5.36 6.06
C ASN A 268 -11.93 -6.20 7.13
N TYR A 269 -12.41 -7.38 6.72
CA TYR A 269 -13.06 -8.28 7.64
C TYR A 269 -12.11 -8.70 8.74
N GLN A 270 -12.49 -8.40 9.96
CA GLN A 270 -11.78 -8.82 11.17
C GLN A 270 -12.78 -9.46 12.11
N ALA A 271 -12.49 -10.69 12.50
CA ALA A 271 -13.34 -11.37 13.48
C ALA A 271 -13.35 -10.60 14.81
N GLN A 272 -14.54 -10.35 15.34
CA GLN A 272 -14.68 -9.66 16.61
C GLN A 272 -14.57 -10.63 17.78
N TYR A 273 -13.66 -10.35 18.69
CA TYR A 273 -13.42 -11.11 19.93
C TYR A 273 -12.64 -10.23 20.92
N VAL A 274 -12.57 -10.64 22.17
CA VAL A 274 -11.66 -10.00 23.13
C VAL A 274 -10.24 -10.51 22.88
N LYS A 275 -9.39 -9.67 22.32
CA LYS A 275 -8.00 -10.00 21.95
C LYS A 275 -7.07 -10.04 23.17
N ASN A 276 -7.23 -9.09 24.08
CA ASN A 276 -6.40 -8.98 25.28
C ASN A 276 -7.15 -8.23 26.38
N ASN A 277 -6.78 -8.51 27.63
CA ASN A 277 -7.17 -7.73 28.78
C ASN A 277 -6.00 -7.62 29.74
N GLU A 278 -5.80 -6.45 30.33
CA GLU A 278 -4.68 -6.19 31.21
C GLU A 278 -5.05 -5.22 32.33
N ARG A 279 -4.31 -5.29 33.42
CA ARG A 279 -4.40 -4.37 34.57
C ARG A 279 -3.00 -3.92 34.94
N PRO A 280 -2.48 -2.85 34.29
CA PRO A 280 -1.10 -2.41 34.47
C PRO A 280 -0.84 -1.82 35.85
N ASP A 281 -1.88 -1.21 36.48
CA ASP A 281 -1.83 -0.66 37.83
C ASP A 281 -3.19 -0.83 38.53
N ARG A 282 -3.28 -0.45 39.80
CA ARG A 282 -4.50 -0.58 40.61
C ARG A 282 -5.65 0.32 40.13
N ARG A 283 -5.34 1.41 39.44
CA ARG A 283 -6.30 2.42 38.99
C ARG A 283 -6.76 2.23 37.55
N ARG A 284 -6.09 1.34 36.79
CA ARG A 284 -6.31 1.22 35.36
C ARG A 284 -6.43 -0.23 34.91
N ALA A 285 -7.45 -0.49 34.10
CA ALA A 285 -7.64 -1.76 33.39
C ALA A 285 -7.94 -1.47 31.91
N SER A 286 -7.57 -2.37 31.02
CA SER A 286 -7.79 -2.21 29.59
C SER A 286 -8.36 -3.46 28.96
N VAL A 287 -9.28 -3.29 28.02
CA VAL A 287 -9.83 -4.34 27.14
C VAL A 287 -9.46 -3.97 25.70
N ILE A 288 -8.83 -4.89 25.00
CA ILE A 288 -8.48 -4.75 23.59
C ILE A 288 -9.32 -5.72 22.78
N MET A 289 -10.08 -5.20 21.84
CA MET A 289 -10.92 -5.98 20.94
C MET A 289 -10.13 -6.42 19.71
N GLY A 290 -10.56 -7.50 19.06
CA GLY A 290 -9.93 -8.03 17.85
C GLY A 290 -10.19 -7.21 16.59
N ALA A 291 -11.31 -6.49 16.58
CA ALA A 291 -11.73 -5.66 15.46
C ALA A 291 -12.34 -4.33 15.95
N PRO A 292 -12.31 -3.29 15.13
CA PRO A 292 -13.13 -2.10 15.33
C PRO A 292 -14.62 -2.45 15.40
N THR A 293 -15.40 -1.63 16.09
CA THR A 293 -16.84 -1.81 16.18
C THR A 293 -17.56 -0.47 16.31
N ASP A 294 -18.68 -0.33 15.62
CA ASP A 294 -19.60 0.80 15.78
C ASP A 294 -20.41 0.68 17.07
N SER A 295 -20.64 -0.57 17.52
CA SER A 295 -21.33 -0.86 18.78
C SER A 295 -20.35 -0.78 19.94
N VAL A 296 -20.67 0.06 20.92
CA VAL A 296 -19.88 0.16 22.15
C VAL A 296 -20.03 -1.12 22.98
N PRO A 297 -18.94 -1.84 23.30
CA PRO A 297 -19.01 -2.98 24.20
C PRO A 297 -19.53 -2.57 25.58
N GLU A 298 -20.51 -3.31 26.10
CA GLU A 298 -21.07 -3.11 27.44
C GLU A 298 -20.24 -3.87 28.46
N ILE A 299 -19.73 -3.17 29.46
CA ILE A 299 -18.86 -3.76 30.49
C ILE A 299 -19.54 -3.66 31.84
N ARG A 300 -19.71 -4.81 32.51
CA ARG A 300 -20.33 -4.88 33.86
C ARG A 300 -19.42 -5.56 34.87
N ILE A 301 -19.54 -5.17 36.12
CA ILE A 301 -18.83 -5.77 37.25
C ILE A 301 -19.50 -7.09 37.59
N VAL A 302 -18.76 -8.20 37.60
CA VAL A 302 -19.28 -9.54 37.97
C VAL A 302 -19.01 -9.82 39.43
N ASP A 303 -17.73 -9.77 39.82
CA ASP A 303 -17.30 -9.98 41.22
C ASP A 303 -15.81 -9.55 41.39
N GLY A 304 -15.22 -9.93 42.53
CA GLY A 304 -13.84 -9.62 42.89
C GLY A 304 -13.69 -8.38 43.76
N VAL A 305 -14.79 -7.75 44.15
CA VAL A 305 -14.83 -6.62 45.09
C VAL A 305 -15.52 -7.04 46.40
N ALA A 306 -15.16 -6.37 47.48
CA ALA A 306 -15.71 -6.66 48.79
C ALA A 306 -17.21 -6.31 48.92
N ASP A 307 -17.68 -5.32 48.15
CA ASP A 307 -19.06 -4.88 48.19
C ASP A 307 -19.86 -5.46 47.02
N SER A 308 -20.82 -6.35 47.37
CA SER A 308 -21.69 -6.99 46.40
C SER A 308 -22.73 -6.04 45.77
N THR A 309 -22.93 -4.86 46.30
CA THR A 309 -23.83 -3.86 45.70
C THR A 309 -23.29 -3.33 44.33
N LEU A 310 -22.00 -3.50 44.09
CA LEU A 310 -21.38 -3.18 42.79
C LEU A 310 -21.61 -4.26 41.74
N PHE A 311 -22.07 -5.44 42.08
CA PHE A 311 -22.26 -6.54 41.14
C PHE A 311 -23.43 -6.26 40.18
N GLY A 312 -23.18 -6.50 38.90
CA GLY A 312 -24.14 -6.23 37.83
C GLY A 312 -24.20 -4.77 37.35
N LEU A 313 -23.53 -3.83 38.07
CA LEU A 313 -23.48 -2.45 37.64
C LEU A 313 -22.63 -2.28 36.36
N GLU A 314 -23.03 -1.33 35.53
CA GLU A 314 -22.21 -0.92 34.40
C GLU A 314 -20.94 -0.23 34.92
N ILE A 315 -19.79 -0.57 34.33
CA ILE A 315 -18.48 -0.08 34.78
C ILE A 315 -18.37 1.45 34.74
N SER A 316 -19.11 2.11 33.86
CA SER A 316 -19.19 3.57 33.74
C SER A 316 -19.64 4.28 35.04
N GLN A 317 -20.33 3.58 35.93
CA GLN A 317 -20.76 4.10 37.26
C GLN A 317 -19.61 4.14 38.26
N ALA A 318 -18.59 3.28 38.09
CA ALA A 318 -17.46 3.14 39.00
C ALA A 318 -16.10 3.47 38.39
N ALA A 319 -16.05 3.80 37.11
CA ALA A 319 -14.85 4.13 36.35
C ALA A 319 -15.12 5.19 35.28
N VAL A 320 -14.09 5.96 34.91
CA VAL A 320 -14.10 6.74 33.68
C VAL A 320 -13.68 5.84 32.55
N VAL A 321 -14.51 5.77 31.49
CA VAL A 321 -14.28 4.90 30.33
C VAL A 321 -13.66 5.75 29.20
N GLN A 322 -12.41 5.47 28.84
CA GLN A 322 -11.72 6.04 27.72
C GLN A 322 -11.74 5.04 26.56
N ARG A 323 -12.13 5.46 25.38
CA ARG A 323 -12.23 4.63 24.18
C ARG A 323 -11.37 5.19 23.06
N SER A 324 -10.81 4.28 22.25
CA SER A 324 -10.27 4.66 20.96
C SER A 324 -11.39 5.15 20.03
N ALA A 325 -11.06 5.90 18.99
CA ALA A 325 -12.03 6.37 17.99
C ALA A 325 -12.78 5.21 17.29
N ARG A 326 -12.17 4.02 17.26
CA ARG A 326 -12.70 2.80 16.61
C ARG A 326 -13.33 1.80 17.59
N ASN A 327 -13.43 2.14 18.87
CA ASN A 327 -13.90 1.27 19.97
C ASN A 327 -13.17 -0.10 20.09
N ASP A 328 -11.98 -0.23 19.52
CA ASP A 328 -11.15 -1.43 19.57
C ASP A 328 -10.21 -1.48 20.79
N SER A 329 -10.08 -0.36 21.50
CA SER A 329 -9.33 -0.27 22.75
C SER A 329 -10.12 0.55 23.77
N ILE A 330 -10.36 -0.06 24.92
CA ILE A 330 -11.15 0.51 26.01
C ILE A 330 -10.28 0.51 27.26
N THR A 331 -9.98 1.71 27.77
CA THR A 331 -9.27 1.88 29.04
C THR A 331 -10.24 2.33 30.13
N LEU A 332 -10.24 1.59 31.23
CA LEU A 332 -11.07 1.82 32.42
C LEU A 332 -10.21 2.48 33.49
N TRP A 333 -10.52 3.72 33.84
CA TRP A 333 -9.91 4.43 34.95
C TRP A 333 -10.78 4.23 36.18
N LEU A 334 -10.41 3.28 37.05
CA LEU A 334 -11.21 2.84 38.17
C LEU A 334 -11.28 3.95 39.24
N ARG A 335 -12.43 4.60 39.36
CA ARG A 335 -12.67 5.68 40.32
C ARG A 335 -12.98 5.16 41.70
N ASP A 336 -13.73 4.04 41.78
CA ASP A 336 -14.12 3.41 43.02
C ASP A 336 -12.92 2.80 43.73
N THR A 337 -12.75 3.10 45.03
CA THR A 337 -11.62 2.65 45.82
C THR A 337 -11.65 1.13 46.09
N LEU A 338 -12.82 0.52 46.14
CA LEU A 338 -12.94 -0.93 46.33
C LEU A 338 -12.46 -1.69 45.08
N LEU A 339 -12.74 -1.15 43.90
CA LEU A 339 -12.18 -1.68 42.63
C LEU A 339 -10.66 -1.55 42.59
N GLN A 340 -10.11 -0.43 43.07
CA GLN A 340 -8.66 -0.21 43.09
C GLN A 340 -7.95 -1.16 44.07
N GLN A 341 -8.54 -1.44 45.24
CA GLN A 341 -7.96 -2.30 46.26
C GLN A 341 -8.03 -3.80 45.92
N ALA A 342 -8.95 -4.20 45.06
CA ALA A 342 -9.11 -5.59 44.65
C ALA A 342 -7.87 -6.08 43.89
N ASP A 343 -7.28 -7.21 44.35
CA ASP A 343 -6.16 -7.85 43.63
C ASP A 343 -6.60 -8.58 42.35
N SER A 344 -7.86 -8.98 42.33
CA SER A 344 -8.50 -9.65 41.19
C SER A 344 -9.88 -9.04 40.97
N LEU A 345 -10.19 -8.70 39.77
CA LEU A 345 -11.49 -8.14 39.35
C LEU A 345 -12.02 -8.95 38.18
N ARG A 346 -13.30 -9.35 38.22
CA ARG A 346 -13.98 -9.98 37.09
C ARG A 346 -15.01 -9.03 36.50
N LEU A 347 -14.87 -8.80 35.18
CA LEU A 347 -15.78 -7.99 34.40
C LEU A 347 -16.38 -8.82 33.27
N SER A 348 -17.66 -8.66 33.01
CA SER A 348 -18.30 -9.19 31.80
C SER A 348 -18.25 -8.12 30.69
N VAL A 349 -17.88 -8.55 29.51
CA VAL A 349 -17.84 -7.70 28.30
C VAL A 349 -18.84 -8.27 27.31
N ARG A 350 -19.90 -7.55 27.04
CA ARG A 350 -20.92 -7.91 26.05
C ARG A 350 -20.67 -7.12 24.77
N TYR A 351 -20.54 -7.83 23.66
CA TYR A 351 -20.27 -7.27 22.33
C TYR A 351 -20.94 -8.11 21.25
N PHE A 352 -20.93 -7.64 20.01
CA PHE A 352 -21.47 -8.39 18.88
C PHE A 352 -20.33 -9.05 18.11
N LYS A 353 -20.47 -10.32 17.80
CA LYS A 353 -19.64 -11.05 16.83
C LYS A 353 -20.53 -11.77 15.84
N GLU A 354 -19.98 -12.12 14.68
CA GLU A 354 -20.72 -12.94 13.71
C GLU A 354 -20.88 -14.37 14.19
N ASP A 355 -22.04 -14.93 13.96
CA ASP A 355 -22.33 -16.35 14.15
C ASP A 355 -21.88 -17.18 12.93
N SER A 356 -22.19 -18.49 12.91
CA SER A 356 -21.85 -19.40 11.80
C SER A 356 -22.53 -19.05 10.47
N LEU A 357 -23.53 -18.19 10.49
CA LEU A 357 -24.26 -17.71 9.30
C LEU A 357 -23.80 -16.31 8.87
N GLY A 358 -22.80 -15.74 9.55
CA GLY A 358 -22.30 -14.38 9.28
C GLY A 358 -23.22 -13.27 9.81
N LEU A 359 -24.17 -13.60 10.70
CA LEU A 359 -25.08 -12.61 11.29
C LEU A 359 -24.55 -12.12 12.64
N PRO A 360 -24.71 -10.81 12.96
CA PRO A 360 -24.26 -10.27 14.24
C PRO A 360 -25.04 -10.88 15.41
N ALA A 361 -24.36 -11.60 16.29
CA ALA A 361 -24.91 -12.21 17.49
C ALA A 361 -24.26 -11.63 18.75
N ALA A 362 -25.07 -11.31 19.75
CA ALA A 362 -24.57 -10.81 21.02
C ALA A 362 -23.84 -11.93 21.78
N THR A 363 -22.61 -11.63 22.19
CA THR A 363 -21.75 -12.53 22.97
C THR A 363 -21.31 -11.83 24.24
N THR A 364 -21.13 -12.59 25.32
CA THR A 364 -20.64 -12.08 26.60
C THR A 364 -19.48 -12.93 27.08
N ASP A 365 -18.32 -12.30 27.23
CA ASP A 365 -17.13 -12.92 27.81
C ASP A 365 -16.91 -12.40 29.22
N THR A 366 -16.50 -13.28 30.14
CA THR A 366 -16.12 -12.89 31.49
C THR A 366 -14.60 -12.88 31.62
N LEU A 367 -14.05 -11.70 31.80
CA LEU A 367 -12.63 -11.45 31.87
C LEU A 367 -12.14 -11.32 33.31
N ARG A 368 -10.94 -11.84 33.58
CA ARG A 368 -10.27 -11.70 34.88
C ARG A 368 -9.10 -10.74 34.73
N PHE A 369 -9.06 -9.73 35.60
CA PHE A 369 -7.99 -8.74 35.66
C PHE A 369 -7.24 -8.94 36.96
N TYR A 370 -5.96 -9.27 36.86
CA TYR A 370 -5.08 -9.44 38.02
C TYR A 370 -4.11 -8.27 38.11
N TYR A 371 -4.01 -7.68 39.27
CA TYR A 371 -2.89 -6.80 39.61
C TYR A 371 -1.86 -7.63 40.41
N ARG A 372 -0.62 -7.62 39.93
CA ARG A 372 0.52 -8.16 40.65
C ARG A 372 1.53 -7.06 40.83
N GLU A 373 1.84 -6.71 42.07
CA GLU A 373 2.94 -5.83 42.38
C GLU A 373 4.23 -6.45 41.82
N ARG A 374 4.88 -5.80 40.86
CA ARG A 374 6.20 -6.22 40.40
C ARG A 374 7.14 -5.99 41.56
N GLY A 375 7.56 -7.05 42.23
CA GLY A 375 8.57 -6.99 43.26
C GLY A 375 9.79 -6.25 42.72
N ASP A 376 10.16 -5.18 43.38
CA ASP A 376 11.33 -4.38 43.04
C ASP A 376 12.54 -5.31 42.92
N LYS A 377 13.10 -5.44 41.72
CA LYS A 377 14.45 -5.96 41.57
C LYS A 377 15.31 -5.06 42.45
N LYS A 378 15.82 -5.61 43.57
CA LYS A 378 16.66 -4.97 44.56
C LYS A 378 17.41 -3.77 43.98
N LYS A 379 16.89 -2.56 44.17
CA LYS A 379 17.70 -1.35 44.17
C LYS A 379 18.69 -1.54 45.32
N LYS A 380 19.98 -1.58 45.00
CA LYS A 380 21.03 -1.43 46.02
C LYS A 380 20.64 -0.22 46.86
N GLU A 381 20.48 -0.46 48.14
CA GLU A 381 20.28 0.59 49.15
C GLU A 381 21.45 1.55 49.03
N THR A 382 21.20 2.74 48.50
CA THR A 382 21.95 3.94 48.84
C THR A 382 21.15 4.58 49.95
N PRO A 383 21.75 4.78 51.14
CA PRO A 383 21.06 5.43 52.22
C PRO A 383 20.90 6.93 51.94
N ASP A 384 19.78 7.44 52.36
CA ASP A 384 19.40 8.82 52.57
C ASP A 384 18.53 9.54 51.53
N THR A 385 17.29 9.80 52.03
CA THR A 385 16.48 11.00 51.83
C THR A 385 16.10 11.35 50.38
N VAL A 386 15.29 10.51 49.74
CA VAL A 386 14.30 11.01 48.79
C VAL A 386 12.94 10.53 49.26
N ALA A 387 12.09 11.46 49.71
CA ALA A 387 10.68 11.22 49.91
C ALA A 387 10.09 10.50 48.67
N PRO A 388 9.16 9.52 48.84
CA PRO A 388 8.53 8.89 47.69
C PRO A 388 8.02 10.02 46.78
N ALA A 389 8.40 9.95 45.49
CA ALA A 389 7.91 10.90 44.50
C ALA A 389 6.38 10.83 44.55
N LEU A 390 5.75 11.90 45.01
CA LEU A 390 4.30 12.05 44.97
C LEU A 390 3.91 11.81 43.50
N ASP A 391 2.94 10.90 43.26
CA ASP A 391 2.32 10.73 41.96
C ASP A 391 1.66 12.06 41.59
N VAL A 392 2.37 12.88 40.83
CA VAL A 392 1.93 14.22 40.44
C VAL A 392 1.25 14.13 39.09
N LEU A 393 0.07 14.72 38.97
CA LEU A 393 -0.60 14.85 37.68
C LEU A 393 0.30 15.62 36.71
N GLN A 394 0.60 15.03 35.56
CA GLN A 394 1.45 15.68 34.54
C GLN A 394 0.58 16.39 33.51
N LEU A 395 0.97 17.61 33.17
CA LEU A 395 0.40 18.42 32.10
C LEU A 395 1.48 18.67 31.05
N ASN A 396 1.19 18.36 29.79
CA ASN A 396 2.11 18.52 28.66
C ASN A 396 1.43 19.19 27.46
N VAL A 397 2.20 19.88 26.63
CA VAL A 397 1.76 20.42 25.34
C VAL A 397 1.94 19.35 24.28
N THR A 398 0.92 19.14 23.47
CA THR A 398 0.98 18.24 22.32
C THR A 398 1.33 19.03 21.06
N GLY A 399 2.29 18.56 20.25
CA GLY A 399 2.65 19.17 18.96
C GLY A 399 3.88 20.08 18.98
N GLY A 400 4.52 20.27 20.16
CA GLY A 400 5.79 21.01 20.28
C GLY A 400 5.61 22.52 20.51
N THR A 401 6.69 23.31 20.32
CA THR A 401 6.74 24.73 20.62
C THR A 401 6.36 25.65 19.45
N ALA A 402 6.15 25.10 18.24
CA ALA A 402 5.70 25.83 17.08
C ALA A 402 4.24 25.48 16.79
N LEU A 403 3.36 26.47 16.85
CA LEU A 403 1.93 26.33 16.60
C LEU A 403 1.61 26.83 15.19
N ASP A 404 0.80 26.09 14.46
CA ASP A 404 0.29 26.54 13.17
C ASP A 404 -0.75 27.66 13.34
N VAL A 405 -0.84 28.55 12.36
CA VAL A 405 -1.80 29.65 12.37
C VAL A 405 -3.21 29.10 12.48
N TYR A 406 -4.01 29.67 13.39
CA TYR A 406 -5.39 29.27 13.69
C TYR A 406 -5.55 27.84 14.23
N ALA A 407 -4.47 27.16 14.58
CA ALA A 407 -4.56 25.89 15.30
C ALA A 407 -4.73 26.14 16.81
N PRO A 408 -5.58 25.39 17.50
CA PRO A 408 -5.69 25.47 18.95
C PRO A 408 -4.45 24.89 19.62
N LEU A 409 -4.10 25.41 20.80
CA LEU A 409 -3.08 24.80 21.64
C LEU A 409 -3.67 23.55 22.32
N ARG A 410 -3.07 22.39 22.10
CA ARG A 410 -3.51 21.13 22.68
C ARG A 410 -2.65 20.74 23.88
N LEU A 411 -3.33 20.39 24.96
CA LEU A 411 -2.71 19.95 26.20
C LEU A 411 -3.15 18.51 26.49
N THR A 412 -2.28 17.73 27.12
CA THR A 412 -2.59 16.38 27.58
C THR A 412 -2.23 16.22 29.05
N VAL A 413 -3.07 15.50 29.77
CA VAL A 413 -2.84 15.12 31.16
C VAL A 413 -2.60 13.62 31.28
N SER A 414 -1.89 13.21 32.33
CA SER A 414 -1.56 11.79 32.55
C SER A 414 -2.71 10.95 33.10
N GLN A 415 -3.77 11.60 33.61
CA GLN A 415 -4.94 10.95 34.24
C GLN A 415 -6.20 11.75 33.92
N PRO A 416 -7.41 11.14 33.97
CA PRO A 416 -8.65 11.84 33.71
C PRO A 416 -8.88 13.00 34.70
N ILE A 417 -9.40 14.08 34.15
CA ILE A 417 -9.66 15.31 34.89
C ILE A 417 -11.01 15.20 35.62
N GLU A 418 -11.03 15.60 36.90
CA GLU A 418 -12.27 15.78 37.65
C GLU A 418 -12.70 17.24 37.69
N ARG A 419 -11.72 18.15 37.93
CA ARG A 419 -12.02 19.59 38.09
C ARG A 419 -10.90 20.46 37.52
N ILE A 420 -11.31 21.56 36.93
CA ILE A 420 -10.44 22.60 36.41
C ILE A 420 -10.83 23.94 37.10
N ASP A 421 -9.88 24.62 37.66
CA ASP A 421 -10.04 26.00 38.08
C ASP A 421 -9.55 26.93 36.97
N SER A 422 -10.47 27.40 36.15
CA SER A 422 -10.16 28.26 35.02
C SER A 422 -9.58 29.62 35.40
N ALA A 423 -9.83 30.10 36.63
CA ALA A 423 -9.25 31.37 37.11
C ALA A 423 -7.75 31.27 37.41
N ALA A 424 -7.25 30.05 37.63
CA ALA A 424 -5.84 29.75 37.85
C ALA A 424 -5.08 29.35 36.56
N LEU A 425 -5.73 29.51 35.38
CA LEU A 425 -5.13 29.28 34.07
C LEU A 425 -5.06 30.61 33.31
N ARG A 426 -3.93 30.89 32.66
CA ARG A 426 -3.74 32.13 31.89
C ARG A 426 -3.08 31.84 30.56
N LEU A 427 -3.57 32.51 29.52
CA LEU A 427 -2.92 32.60 28.23
C LEU A 427 -2.46 34.03 28.03
N GLN A 428 -1.20 34.23 27.68
CA GLN A 428 -0.61 35.53 27.47
C GLN A 428 0.09 35.61 26.13
N MET A 429 0.01 36.75 25.47
CA MET A 429 0.76 37.08 24.26
C MET A 429 1.91 38.01 24.60
N GLN A 430 3.07 37.80 24.00
CA GLN A 430 4.21 38.69 24.12
C GLN A 430 4.03 39.88 23.19
N VAL A 431 3.91 41.09 23.78
CA VAL A 431 3.91 42.38 23.07
C VAL A 431 5.20 43.12 23.50
N ASP A 432 6.12 43.31 22.57
CA ASP A 432 7.49 43.77 22.82
C ASP A 432 8.20 42.90 23.88
N THR A 433 8.33 43.40 25.10
CA THR A 433 8.96 42.69 26.23
C THR A 433 7.97 42.29 27.31
N LEU A 434 6.70 42.65 27.18
CA LEU A 434 5.66 42.43 28.17
C LEU A 434 4.74 41.28 27.77
N TRP A 435 4.26 40.57 28.77
CA TRP A 435 3.23 39.55 28.60
C TRP A 435 1.87 40.16 28.92
N VAL A 436 0.93 40.08 27.96
CA VAL A 436 -0.42 40.63 28.04
C VAL A 436 -1.42 39.47 27.95
N ASP A 437 -2.40 39.49 28.84
CA ASP A 437 -3.43 38.44 28.86
C ASP A 437 -4.26 38.43 27.57
N GLU A 438 -4.44 37.22 27.02
CA GLU A 438 -5.18 36.96 25.79
C GLU A 438 -6.43 36.12 26.11
N PRO A 439 -7.63 36.49 25.59
CA PRO A 439 -8.83 35.72 25.82
C PRO A 439 -8.78 34.37 25.09
N TYR A 440 -9.22 33.32 25.77
CA TYR A 440 -9.26 31.97 25.23
C TYR A 440 -10.50 31.20 25.72
N THR A 441 -10.79 30.11 25.08
CA THR A 441 -11.77 29.09 25.52
C THR A 441 -11.08 27.78 25.77
N LEU A 442 -11.54 27.06 26.80
CA LEU A 442 -11.02 25.74 27.17
C LEU A 442 -12.11 24.70 26.96
N ALA A 443 -11.79 23.64 26.23
CA ALA A 443 -12.71 22.52 25.97
C ALA A 443 -11.96 21.17 26.02
N PRO A 444 -12.65 20.05 26.24
CA PRO A 444 -12.08 18.74 26.03
C PRO A 444 -11.60 18.58 24.58
N ASP A 445 -10.46 17.90 24.36
CA ASP A 445 -9.96 17.63 23.01
C ASP A 445 -10.86 16.60 22.32
N SER A 446 -11.37 16.93 21.15
CA SER A 446 -12.24 16.05 20.35
C SER A 446 -11.60 14.69 20.02
N LEU A 447 -10.27 14.62 19.90
CA LEU A 447 -9.53 13.38 19.62
C LEU A 447 -9.28 12.53 20.86
N ASN A 448 -9.20 13.17 22.04
CA ASN A 448 -8.97 12.50 23.32
C ASN A 448 -9.70 13.21 24.45
N PRO A 449 -11.03 13.12 24.53
CA PRO A 449 -11.84 13.92 25.45
C PRO A 449 -11.60 13.62 26.94
N VAL A 450 -11.00 12.47 27.25
CA VAL A 450 -10.74 12.04 28.63
C VAL A 450 -9.43 12.63 29.20
N LEU A 451 -8.38 12.70 28.38
CA LEU A 451 -7.05 13.12 28.79
C LEU A 451 -6.58 14.39 28.08
N GLY A 452 -7.31 14.91 27.12
CA GLY A 452 -6.93 16.05 26.31
C GLY A 452 -7.75 17.29 26.61
N LEU A 453 -7.09 18.44 26.54
CA LEU A 453 -7.70 19.77 26.58
C LEU A 453 -7.27 20.58 25.37
N THR A 454 -8.18 21.35 24.83
CA THR A 454 -7.95 22.28 23.74
C THR A 454 -8.12 23.71 24.26
N VAL A 455 -7.07 24.52 24.11
CA VAL A 455 -7.10 25.98 24.36
C VAL A 455 -7.28 26.64 23.01
N ASP A 456 -8.47 27.17 22.75
CA ASP A 456 -8.82 27.85 21.52
C ASP A 456 -8.78 29.37 21.71
N PHE A 457 -8.07 30.07 20.83
CA PHE A 457 -7.85 31.51 20.89
C PHE A 457 -7.55 32.06 19.49
N LYS A 458 -7.72 33.36 19.32
CA LYS A 458 -7.42 34.02 18.05
C LYS A 458 -5.89 34.28 17.96
N SER A 459 -5.17 33.30 17.40
CA SER A 459 -3.73 33.38 17.25
C SER A 459 -3.30 34.48 16.27
N THR A 460 -2.31 35.28 16.65
CA THR A 460 -1.65 36.27 15.79
C THR A 460 -0.43 35.64 15.14
N PRO A 461 -0.31 35.64 13.79
CA PRO A 461 0.86 35.08 13.10
C PRO A 461 2.17 35.72 13.59
N GLY A 462 3.21 34.91 13.78
CA GLY A 462 4.52 35.35 14.28
C GLY A 462 4.63 35.63 15.77
N ALA A 463 3.51 35.74 16.47
CA ALA A 463 3.49 36.07 17.90
C ALA A 463 3.92 34.89 18.77
N LYS A 464 4.48 35.22 19.95
CA LYS A 464 4.76 34.23 20.99
C LYS A 464 3.66 34.26 22.04
N TYR A 465 3.27 33.09 22.48
CA TYR A 465 2.28 32.90 23.53
C TYR A 465 2.87 32.08 24.67
N ARG A 466 2.37 32.35 25.88
CA ARG A 466 2.70 31.61 27.10
C ARG A 466 1.39 31.16 27.74
N PHE A 467 1.26 29.86 27.94
CA PHE A 467 0.17 29.29 28.73
C PHE A 467 0.70 28.96 30.12
N GLU A 468 0.10 29.54 31.12
CA GLU A 468 0.45 29.34 32.53
C GLU A 468 -0.69 28.62 33.26
N ALA A 469 -0.32 27.63 34.06
CA ALA A 469 -1.21 26.90 34.94
C ALA A 469 -0.63 26.91 36.33
N ASP A 470 -1.33 27.56 37.26
CA ASP A 470 -0.92 27.59 38.65
C ASP A 470 -1.01 26.19 39.29
N SER A 471 -0.27 25.97 40.39
CA SER A 471 -0.36 24.70 41.12
C SER A 471 -1.80 24.44 41.56
N ALA A 472 -2.22 23.18 41.46
CA ALA A 472 -3.57 22.72 41.79
C ALA A 472 -4.72 23.34 40.94
N SER A 473 -4.41 23.94 39.78
CA SER A 473 -5.45 24.44 38.88
C SER A 473 -6.21 23.31 38.17
N ILE A 474 -5.61 22.11 38.00
CA ILE A 474 -6.24 20.92 37.42
C ILE A 474 -6.10 19.76 38.41
N HIS A 475 -7.22 19.10 38.70
CA HIS A 475 -7.30 17.93 39.58
C HIS A 475 -7.73 16.71 38.81
N SER A 476 -7.10 15.57 39.11
CA SER A 476 -7.52 14.25 38.58
C SER A 476 -8.65 13.64 39.39
N ILE A 477 -9.32 12.66 38.81
CA ILE A 477 -10.35 11.83 39.50
C ILE A 477 -9.80 11.08 40.72
N PHE A 478 -8.48 11.04 40.89
CA PHE A 478 -7.79 10.37 42.01
C PHE A 478 -7.33 11.34 43.07
N GLY A 479 -7.63 12.64 42.95
CA GLY A 479 -7.27 13.67 43.91
C GLY A 479 -5.87 14.29 43.72
N GLU A 480 -5.10 13.80 42.76
CA GLU A 480 -3.80 14.42 42.44
C GLU A 480 -4.01 15.70 41.63
N HIS A 481 -3.06 16.59 41.68
CA HIS A 481 -3.12 17.87 40.97
C HIS A 481 -1.82 18.17 40.24
N ILE A 482 -1.89 19.07 39.25
CA ILE A 482 -0.70 19.54 38.55
C ILE A 482 0.14 20.45 39.44
N PRO A 483 1.49 20.41 39.33
CA PRO A 483 2.35 21.49 39.82
C PRO A 483 2.18 22.72 38.90
N ALA A 484 2.64 23.86 39.34
CA ALA A 484 2.69 25.04 38.47
C ALA A 484 3.47 24.72 37.18
N ARG A 485 2.89 25.08 36.03
CA ARG A 485 3.46 24.84 34.70
C ARG A 485 3.37 26.09 33.85
N SER A 486 4.38 26.28 33.02
CA SER A 486 4.42 27.36 32.02
C SER A 486 4.94 26.76 30.69
N PHE A 487 4.24 27.04 29.60
CA PHE A 487 4.59 26.56 28.27
C PHE A 487 4.64 27.76 27.32
N GLU A 488 5.77 27.93 26.64
CA GLU A 488 5.90 28.95 25.60
C GLU A 488 5.75 28.28 24.21
N VAL A 489 4.91 28.88 23.37
CA VAL A 489 4.70 28.47 21.98
C VAL A 489 4.83 29.68 21.07
N LYS A 490 5.38 29.47 19.87
CA LYS A 490 5.45 30.48 18.82
C LYS A 490 4.47 30.10 17.70
N VAL A 491 3.58 31.02 17.36
CA VAL A 491 2.76 30.88 16.15
C VAL A 491 3.61 31.18 14.92
N ARG A 492 3.51 30.35 13.89
CA ARG A 492 4.25 30.55 12.64
C ARG A 492 3.78 31.81 11.92
N ASP A 493 4.67 32.41 11.15
CA ASP A 493 4.33 33.54 10.27
C ASP A 493 3.57 33.08 9.03
N LEU A 494 2.69 33.95 8.51
CA LEU A 494 1.95 33.65 7.27
C LEU A 494 2.88 33.41 6.08
N GLU A 495 4.02 34.10 6.06
CA GLU A 495 5.04 33.95 5.01
C GLU A 495 5.73 32.56 5.02
N GLU A 496 5.56 31.78 6.08
CA GLU A 496 6.10 30.42 6.15
C GLU A 496 5.26 29.40 5.38
N TYR A 497 4.04 29.77 4.99
CA TYR A 497 3.09 28.89 4.34
C TYR A 497 3.01 29.11 2.83
N ALA A 498 2.48 28.12 2.15
CA ALA A 498 1.98 28.20 0.78
C ALA A 498 0.46 27.91 0.75
N ASN A 499 -0.19 28.32 -0.32
CA ASN A 499 -1.55 27.91 -0.62
C ASN A 499 -1.56 27.12 -1.94
N LEU A 500 -2.45 26.15 -2.03
CA LEU A 500 -2.61 25.33 -3.23
C LEU A 500 -4.10 25.21 -3.55
N THR A 501 -4.44 25.49 -4.80
CA THR A 501 -5.80 25.32 -5.31
C THR A 501 -5.78 24.38 -6.50
N PHE A 502 -6.54 23.32 -6.44
CA PHE A 502 -6.85 22.52 -7.61
C PHE A 502 -8.17 22.98 -8.23
N LYS A 503 -8.20 23.06 -9.56
CA LYS A 503 -9.40 23.16 -10.38
C LYS A 503 -9.63 21.80 -11.02
N LEU A 504 -10.63 21.06 -10.53
CA LEU A 504 -10.92 19.72 -11.00
C LEU A 504 -11.92 19.75 -12.14
N LEU A 505 -11.61 19.06 -13.21
CA LEU A 505 -12.51 18.78 -14.31
C LEU A 505 -12.94 17.31 -14.25
N GLY A 506 -14.26 17.08 -14.29
CA GLY A 506 -14.83 15.73 -14.17
C GLY A 506 -15.19 15.29 -12.74
N ALA A 507 -14.90 16.12 -11.73
CA ALA A 507 -15.29 15.88 -10.35
C ALA A 507 -16.64 16.53 -10.02
N ASP A 508 -17.41 15.90 -9.13
CA ASP A 508 -18.65 16.43 -8.57
C ASP A 508 -18.46 16.85 -7.09
N SER A 509 -19.55 17.20 -6.42
CA SER A 509 -19.52 17.67 -5.04
C SER A 509 -19.20 16.60 -3.99
N THR A 510 -19.21 15.31 -4.35
CA THR A 510 -18.80 14.20 -3.49
C THR A 510 -17.28 14.04 -3.49
N ALA A 511 -16.58 14.65 -4.46
CA ALA A 511 -15.15 14.53 -4.60
C ALA A 511 -14.40 15.17 -3.42
N ARG A 512 -13.41 14.45 -2.91
CA ARG A 512 -12.46 14.93 -1.91
C ARG A 512 -11.04 14.79 -2.43
N VAL A 513 -10.23 15.81 -2.19
CA VAL A 513 -8.82 15.82 -2.55
C VAL A 513 -7.98 15.67 -1.29
N GLU A 514 -7.03 14.74 -1.34
CA GLU A 514 -6.04 14.53 -0.31
C GLU A 514 -4.65 14.93 -0.79
N LEU A 515 -3.97 15.73 0.01
CA LEU A 515 -2.53 15.92 -0.14
C LEU A 515 -1.80 14.78 0.55
N LEU A 516 -0.80 14.25 -0.14
CA LEU A 516 -0.02 13.10 0.30
C LEU A 516 1.45 13.51 0.51
N ASN A 517 2.11 12.85 1.45
CA ASN A 517 3.56 12.96 1.60
C ASN A 517 4.30 11.99 0.65
N GLY A 518 5.63 12.01 0.67
CA GLY A 518 6.48 11.11 -0.14
C GLY A 518 6.34 9.61 0.17
N SER A 519 5.60 9.24 1.21
CA SER A 519 5.27 7.85 1.55
C SER A 519 3.83 7.46 1.19
N ASP A 520 3.18 8.27 0.34
CA ASP A 520 1.79 8.04 -0.10
C ASP A 520 0.78 8.01 1.06
N LYS A 521 1.03 8.85 2.10
CA LYS A 521 0.13 8.96 3.26
C LYS A 521 -0.57 10.31 3.26
N PRO A 522 -1.88 10.35 3.53
CA PRO A 522 -2.64 11.60 3.62
C PRO A 522 -2.06 12.51 4.71
N VAL A 523 -1.88 13.78 4.36
CA VAL A 523 -1.46 14.86 5.27
C VAL A 523 -2.64 15.77 5.56
N ARG A 524 -3.44 16.06 4.54
CA ARG A 524 -4.63 16.93 4.64
C ARG A 524 -5.65 16.51 3.59
N SER A 525 -6.94 16.57 3.94
CA SER A 525 -8.07 16.33 3.04
C SER A 525 -9.00 17.52 3.00
N VAL A 526 -9.53 17.88 1.83
CA VAL A 526 -10.55 18.91 1.63
C VAL A 526 -11.58 18.43 0.61
N GLY A 527 -12.83 18.84 0.80
CA GLY A 527 -13.89 18.63 -0.20
C GLY A 527 -13.76 19.61 -1.37
N VAL A 528 -14.36 19.26 -2.49
CA VAL A 528 -14.45 20.10 -3.67
C VAL A 528 -15.65 21.05 -3.55
N ASP A 529 -15.46 22.35 -3.82
CA ASP A 529 -16.53 23.35 -3.78
C ASP A 529 -17.43 23.26 -5.02
N GLU A 530 -18.56 23.98 -5.00
CA GLU A 530 -19.54 24.04 -6.10
C GLU A 530 -18.94 24.52 -7.45
N ARG A 531 -17.74 25.09 -7.43
CA ARG A 531 -17.01 25.55 -8.62
C ARG A 531 -15.95 24.55 -9.09
N GLY A 532 -15.94 23.34 -8.53
CA GLY A 532 -14.95 22.32 -8.85
C GLY A 532 -13.57 22.59 -8.28
N ARG A 533 -13.44 23.33 -7.17
CA ARG A 533 -12.14 23.70 -6.60
C ARG A 533 -11.92 23.04 -5.24
N ALA A 534 -10.70 22.52 -5.05
CA ALA A 534 -10.17 22.08 -3.76
C ALA A 534 -9.10 23.06 -3.29
N VAL A 535 -9.34 23.76 -2.16
CA VAL A 535 -8.47 24.85 -1.68
C VAL A 535 -7.77 24.45 -0.40
N PHE A 536 -6.47 24.34 -0.45
CA PHE A 536 -5.59 24.09 0.69
C PHE A 536 -4.88 25.38 1.10
N ARG A 537 -5.19 25.87 2.29
CA ARG A 537 -4.57 27.08 2.85
C ARG A 537 -3.57 26.71 3.94
N TYR A 538 -2.57 27.57 4.12
CA TYR A 538 -1.59 27.43 5.19
C TYR A 538 -0.88 26.08 5.19
N LEU A 539 -0.37 25.66 4.01
CA LEU A 539 0.44 24.47 3.87
C LEU A 539 1.91 24.81 4.20
N PRO A 540 2.58 24.03 5.05
CA PRO A 540 4.02 24.16 5.18
C PRO A 540 4.73 23.99 3.83
N ALA A 541 5.82 24.74 3.60
CA ALA A 541 6.62 24.52 2.40
C ALA A 541 7.18 23.10 2.39
N GLY A 542 7.13 22.44 1.24
CA GLY A 542 7.55 21.05 1.10
C GLY A 542 7.06 20.40 -0.17
N THR A 543 7.42 19.13 -0.34
CA THR A 543 6.99 18.32 -1.45
C THR A 543 5.73 17.55 -1.10
N TYR A 544 4.73 17.66 -1.96
CA TYR A 544 3.45 16.98 -1.83
C TYR A 544 3.11 16.23 -3.11
N TYR A 545 2.18 15.30 -2.97
CA TYR A 545 1.46 14.63 -4.06
C TYR A 545 -0.02 14.76 -3.79
N ALA A 546 -0.88 14.46 -4.76
CA ALA A 546 -2.30 14.55 -4.57
C ALA A 546 -3.02 13.32 -5.13
N ARG A 547 -4.05 12.88 -4.41
CA ARG A 547 -5.08 11.97 -4.90
C ARG A 547 -6.45 12.53 -4.58
N MET A 548 -7.44 12.09 -5.31
CA MET A 548 -8.85 12.35 -5.00
C MET A 548 -9.63 11.05 -4.95
N TYR A 549 -10.75 11.07 -4.30
CA TYR A 549 -11.76 10.01 -4.34
C TYR A 549 -13.16 10.62 -4.26
N PHE A 550 -14.17 9.84 -4.69
CA PHE A 550 -15.56 10.20 -4.58
C PHE A 550 -16.12 9.65 -3.26
N ASP A 551 -16.25 10.49 -2.25
CA ASP A 551 -16.82 10.19 -0.92
C ASP A 551 -18.34 10.01 -1.05
N THR A 552 -18.73 8.82 -1.47
CA THR A 552 -20.15 8.52 -1.81
C THR A 552 -21.02 8.31 -0.58
N ASP A 553 -20.44 7.93 0.54
CA ASP A 553 -21.13 7.74 1.81
C ASP A 553 -21.04 8.96 2.75
N GLY A 554 -20.24 9.98 2.38
CA GLY A 554 -20.13 11.26 3.09
C GLY A 554 -19.37 11.17 4.41
N ASN A 555 -18.57 10.12 4.62
CA ASN A 555 -17.85 9.88 5.87
C ASN A 555 -16.52 10.66 5.96
N GLY A 556 -16.07 11.26 4.86
CA GLY A 556 -14.83 12.04 4.78
C GLY A 556 -13.56 11.21 4.69
N GLN A 557 -13.66 9.91 4.48
CA GLN A 557 -12.57 8.95 4.32
C GLN A 557 -12.88 8.04 3.13
N TRP A 558 -11.85 7.54 2.49
CA TRP A 558 -12.03 6.54 1.44
C TRP A 558 -12.64 5.25 2.00
N THR A 559 -13.72 4.78 1.39
CA THR A 559 -14.45 3.57 1.80
C THR A 559 -14.19 2.42 0.84
N THR A 560 -13.84 1.27 1.42
CA THR A 560 -13.62 0.02 0.67
C THR A 560 -14.93 -0.58 0.16
N GLY A 561 -14.83 -1.48 -0.83
CA GLY A 561 -15.98 -2.20 -1.37
C GLY A 561 -16.47 -3.38 -0.51
N LEU A 562 -17.65 -3.89 -0.86
CA LEU A 562 -18.21 -5.16 -0.43
C LEU A 562 -18.54 -5.99 -1.67
N LEU A 563 -18.02 -7.20 -1.75
CA LEU A 563 -18.07 -8.04 -2.96
C LEU A 563 -19.47 -8.16 -3.60
N ASP A 564 -20.53 -8.25 -2.79
CA ASP A 564 -21.87 -8.52 -3.31
C ASP A 564 -22.75 -7.27 -3.45
N SER A 565 -22.27 -6.09 -3.04
CA SER A 565 -23.19 -4.94 -2.90
C SER A 565 -22.60 -3.57 -3.20
N ILE A 566 -21.31 -3.35 -2.95
CA ILE A 566 -20.72 -2.01 -3.01
C ILE A 566 -19.37 -2.09 -3.70
N ALA A 567 -19.21 -1.38 -4.83
CA ALA A 567 -17.90 -1.14 -5.41
C ALA A 567 -17.08 -0.20 -4.50
N PRO A 568 -15.76 -0.36 -4.43
CA PRO A 568 -14.91 0.59 -3.71
C PRO A 568 -15.01 1.97 -4.34
N GLU A 569 -14.85 3.00 -3.53
CA GLU A 569 -14.83 4.38 -4.02
C GLU A 569 -13.71 4.59 -5.05
N GLU A 570 -14.06 5.28 -6.15
CA GLU A 570 -13.12 5.53 -7.25
C GLU A 570 -12.06 6.54 -6.83
N VAL A 571 -10.80 6.23 -7.12
CA VAL A 571 -9.62 7.05 -6.81
C VAL A 571 -8.96 7.52 -8.10
N ALA A 572 -8.49 8.77 -8.11
CA ALA A 572 -7.63 9.32 -9.15
C ALA A 572 -6.42 10.02 -8.55
N TYR A 573 -5.27 9.98 -9.24
CA TYR A 573 -4.04 10.65 -8.82
C TYR A 573 -3.71 11.83 -9.72
N PHE A 574 -3.22 12.90 -9.11
CA PHE A 574 -2.54 13.96 -9.84
C PHE A 574 -1.12 13.50 -10.18
N ASN A 575 -0.80 13.43 -11.47
CA ASN A 575 0.41 12.78 -11.96
C ASN A 575 1.71 13.56 -11.76
N LYS A 576 1.63 14.78 -11.18
CA LYS A 576 2.79 15.64 -10.97
C LYS A 576 3.16 15.71 -9.49
N LYS A 577 4.45 15.91 -9.25
CA LYS A 577 5.01 16.30 -7.97
C LYS A 577 4.73 17.79 -7.73
N LEU A 578 4.39 18.16 -6.50
CA LEU A 578 4.06 19.52 -6.09
C LEU A 578 5.13 20.01 -5.10
N ASP A 579 6.03 20.86 -5.56
CA ASP A 579 7.06 21.47 -4.73
C ASP A 579 6.62 22.87 -4.30
N LEU A 580 6.01 22.98 -3.13
CA LEU A 580 5.49 24.24 -2.59
C LEU A 580 6.60 25.00 -1.84
N LYS A 581 6.86 26.24 -2.25
CA LYS A 581 7.79 27.13 -1.56
C LYS A 581 7.03 28.12 -0.65
N LYS A 582 7.72 28.63 0.35
CA LYS A 582 7.14 29.62 1.26
C LYS A 582 6.59 30.83 0.50
N ASN A 583 5.45 31.35 0.99
CA ASN A 583 4.76 32.51 0.43
C ASN A 583 4.34 32.37 -1.05
N TRP A 584 4.03 31.12 -1.47
CA TRP A 584 3.54 30.84 -2.82
C TRP A 584 2.04 30.50 -2.81
N ASP A 585 1.35 31.08 -3.79
CA ASP A 585 0.00 30.69 -4.17
C ASP A 585 0.09 29.92 -5.49
N VAL A 586 -0.22 28.62 -5.44
CA VAL A 586 -0.14 27.71 -6.60
C VAL A 586 -1.54 27.31 -7.01
N GLU A 587 -1.81 27.34 -8.30
CA GLU A 587 -3.05 26.88 -8.89
C GLU A 587 -2.75 25.85 -9.97
N GLU A 588 -3.40 24.67 -9.89
CA GLU A 588 -3.22 23.55 -10.82
C GLU A 588 -4.57 23.12 -11.39
N ASP A 589 -4.62 22.96 -12.70
CA ASP A 589 -5.75 22.37 -13.40
C ASP A 589 -5.59 20.86 -13.44
N TRP A 590 -6.64 20.13 -13.05
CA TRP A 590 -6.63 18.69 -12.96
C TRP A 590 -7.85 18.07 -13.65
N ASP A 591 -7.64 17.58 -14.87
CA ASP A 591 -8.61 16.72 -15.56
C ASP A 591 -8.36 15.27 -15.11
N ILE A 592 -9.30 14.73 -14.32
CA ILE A 592 -9.15 13.42 -13.66
C ILE A 592 -9.20 12.24 -14.65
N TYR A 593 -9.69 12.45 -15.87
CA TYR A 593 -9.81 11.43 -16.92
C TYR A 593 -8.82 11.61 -18.08
N SER A 594 -7.97 12.63 -18.06
CA SER A 594 -7.03 12.91 -19.15
C SER A 594 -5.93 11.84 -19.30
N ILE A 595 -5.61 11.15 -18.21
CA ILE A 595 -4.58 10.11 -18.15
C ILE A 595 -5.24 8.82 -17.68
N PRO A 596 -4.95 7.66 -18.30
CA PRO A 596 -5.42 6.36 -17.83
C PRO A 596 -4.99 6.08 -16.39
N LEU A 597 -5.84 5.39 -15.61
CA LEU A 597 -5.63 5.16 -14.17
C LEU A 597 -4.29 4.48 -13.85
N ASP A 598 -3.84 3.57 -14.71
CA ASP A 598 -2.56 2.87 -14.57
C ASP A 598 -1.32 3.78 -14.64
N ARG A 599 -1.47 5.01 -15.16
CA ARG A 599 -0.41 6.00 -15.35
C ARG A 599 -0.56 7.27 -14.51
N GLN A 600 -1.63 7.37 -13.75
CA GLN A 600 -1.90 8.57 -12.95
C GLN A 600 -0.99 8.68 -11.74
N LYS A 601 -0.70 7.57 -11.05
CA LYS A 601 0.11 7.59 -9.84
C LYS A 601 1.56 7.97 -10.14
N PRO A 602 2.10 9.04 -9.52
CA PRO A 602 3.49 9.44 -9.74
C PRO A 602 4.47 8.32 -9.36
N TYR A 603 5.43 8.04 -10.25
CA TYR A 603 6.42 6.98 -10.05
C TYR A 603 7.22 7.14 -8.74
N ALA A 604 7.46 8.38 -8.31
CA ALA A 604 8.18 8.68 -7.07
C ALA A 604 7.55 8.04 -5.83
N ILE A 605 6.22 8.00 -5.75
CA ILE A 605 5.46 7.44 -4.62
C ILE A 605 4.93 6.03 -4.86
N LEU A 606 5.24 5.43 -6.01
CA LEU A 606 4.89 4.05 -6.30
C LEU A 606 5.70 3.12 -5.39
N LYS A 607 5.03 2.21 -4.67
CA LYS A 607 5.65 1.25 -3.74
C LYS A 607 6.07 -0.03 -4.46
N ASN A 608 5.18 -0.57 -5.30
CA ASN A 608 5.40 -1.80 -6.06
C ASN A 608 6.09 -1.49 -7.40
N LYS A 609 7.34 -1.02 -7.31
CA LYS A 609 8.15 -0.74 -8.52
C LYS A 609 8.60 -2.04 -9.16
N PRO A 610 8.50 -2.17 -10.49
CA PRO A 610 9.00 -3.34 -11.18
C PRO A 610 10.52 -3.43 -11.08
N LYS A 611 11.04 -4.64 -11.07
CA LYS A 611 12.47 -4.90 -11.14
C LYS A 611 12.93 -4.77 -12.60
N LEU A 612 13.50 -3.65 -12.94
CA LEU A 612 14.00 -3.36 -14.29
C LEU A 612 15.42 -3.90 -14.49
N LYS A 613 15.75 -4.23 -15.73
CA LYS A 613 17.12 -4.55 -16.13
C LYS A 613 18.01 -3.30 -16.02
N ARG A 614 19.32 -3.51 -15.82
CA ARG A 614 20.28 -2.39 -15.75
C ARG A 614 20.25 -1.58 -17.06
N GLY A 615 19.86 -0.31 -16.96
CA GLY A 615 19.74 0.60 -18.10
C GLY A 615 18.35 0.69 -18.72
N GLU A 616 17.40 -0.11 -18.24
CA GLU A 616 15.99 -0.01 -18.60
C GLU A 616 15.30 0.99 -17.66
N LYS A 617 14.47 1.89 -18.21
CA LYS A 617 13.66 2.83 -17.43
C LYS A 617 12.22 2.38 -17.43
N ASP A 618 11.54 2.55 -16.30
CA ASP A 618 10.08 2.34 -16.25
C ASP A 618 9.40 3.39 -17.16
N PRO A 619 8.51 2.99 -18.08
CA PRO A 619 7.77 3.93 -18.93
C PRO A 619 6.97 4.98 -18.15
N ARG A 620 6.69 4.72 -16.88
CA ARG A 620 6.00 5.65 -15.96
C ARG A 620 6.94 6.64 -15.28
N ASP A 621 8.26 6.43 -15.36
CA ASP A 621 9.26 7.32 -14.76
C ASP A 621 9.53 8.50 -15.70
N THR A 622 8.80 9.58 -15.47
CA THR A 622 8.92 10.86 -16.20
C THR A 622 9.89 11.84 -15.51
N SER A 623 10.68 11.38 -14.54
CA SER A 623 11.55 12.26 -13.74
C SER A 623 12.58 13.05 -14.56
N ASP A 624 13.01 12.53 -15.71
CA ASP A 624 13.97 13.19 -16.59
C ASP A 624 13.33 14.19 -17.58
N SER A 625 12.01 14.16 -17.77
CA SER A 625 11.34 15.06 -18.73
C SER A 625 11.22 16.51 -18.24
N ASN A 626 11.36 16.71 -16.92
CA ASN A 626 11.31 18.06 -16.34
C ASN A 626 12.69 18.77 -16.27
N GLU A 627 13.80 18.05 -16.53
CA GLU A 627 15.11 18.67 -16.60
C GLU A 627 15.40 19.29 -17.99
N GLU A 628 14.67 18.90 -19.03
CA GLU A 628 14.87 19.47 -20.40
C GLU A 628 14.17 20.82 -20.59
N GLU A 629 13.17 21.20 -19.79
CA GLU A 629 12.55 22.53 -19.86
C GLU A 629 13.41 23.66 -19.26
N ASP A 630 14.28 23.32 -18.28
CA ASP A 630 15.21 24.30 -17.68
C ASP A 630 16.52 24.52 -18.52
N ASP A 631 16.84 23.60 -19.46
CA ASP A 631 18.08 23.68 -20.26
C ASP A 631 17.95 24.56 -21.51
N PHE A 632 16.74 25.02 -21.86
CA PHE A 632 16.52 25.95 -22.96
C PHE A 632 17.05 27.37 -22.68
N MET A 633 17.46 27.66 -21.45
CA MET A 633 18.04 28.95 -21.06
C MET A 633 19.57 28.97 -20.96
N ASN A 634 20.29 27.89 -21.35
CA ASN A 634 21.76 27.89 -21.25
C ASN A 634 22.44 27.28 -22.51
N PRO A 635 22.77 28.07 -23.53
CA PRO A 635 23.28 27.58 -24.84
C PRO A 635 24.76 27.19 -24.87
N LEU A 636 25.42 26.89 -23.74
CA LEU A 636 26.87 26.63 -23.70
C LEU A 636 27.26 25.29 -23.00
N ARG A 637 26.64 24.18 -23.39
CA ARG A 637 27.21 22.85 -23.09
C ARG A 637 26.95 21.88 -24.25
N GLY A 638 27.87 21.89 -25.22
CA GLY A 638 27.97 20.83 -26.21
C GLY A 638 28.58 19.58 -25.59
N GLY A 639 27.81 18.50 -25.51
CA GLY A 639 28.24 17.16 -25.07
C GLY A 639 27.58 16.11 -25.94
N SER A 640 28.41 15.45 -26.74
CA SER A 640 28.10 14.30 -27.60
C SER A 640 27.36 13.19 -26.83
N ASN A 641 26.16 12.85 -27.24
CA ASN A 641 25.49 11.63 -26.83
C ASN A 641 25.10 10.78 -28.03
N ASN A 642 25.87 9.72 -28.23
CA ASN A 642 25.47 8.55 -29.01
C ASN A 642 24.48 7.72 -28.20
N ASN A 643 23.21 7.81 -28.50
CA ASN A 643 22.20 6.88 -28.00
C ASN A 643 21.67 6.03 -29.15
N ASN A 644 22.24 4.84 -29.28
CA ASN A 644 21.62 3.73 -30.00
C ASN A 644 20.75 2.96 -29.00
N SER A 645 19.47 3.25 -28.94
CA SER A 645 18.47 2.43 -28.28
C SER A 645 17.68 1.65 -29.33
N ASN A 646 18.09 0.44 -29.60
CA ASN A 646 17.27 -0.53 -30.33
C ASN A 646 16.10 -0.97 -29.43
N PHE A 647 14.95 -0.39 -29.64
CA PHE A 647 13.69 -0.83 -29.06
C PHE A 647 12.98 -1.74 -30.07
N ASN A 648 12.75 -2.98 -29.69
CA ASN A 648 11.99 -3.94 -30.48
C ASN A 648 10.51 -3.89 -30.04
N PRO A 649 9.57 -3.35 -30.85
CA PRO A 649 8.17 -3.20 -30.44
C PRO A 649 7.32 -4.44 -30.75
N GLY A 650 7.87 -5.64 -30.59
CA GLY A 650 7.15 -6.91 -30.81
C GLY A 650 6.30 -7.42 -29.63
N ALA A 651 6.33 -6.78 -28.48
CA ALA A 651 5.53 -7.15 -27.31
C ALA A 651 4.51 -6.05 -27.01
N ILE A 652 3.28 -6.26 -27.47
CA ILE A 652 2.03 -5.67 -26.99
C ILE A 652 2.09 -4.20 -26.56
N THR A 653 2.22 -3.28 -27.52
CA THR A 653 1.78 -1.91 -27.35
C THR A 653 0.49 -1.70 -28.15
N GLY A 654 -0.62 -2.23 -27.61
CA GLY A 654 -1.94 -1.73 -27.96
C GLY A 654 -2.12 -0.40 -27.24
N GLY A 655 -1.90 0.71 -27.95
CA GLY A 655 -2.22 2.03 -27.42
C GLY A 655 -3.71 2.09 -27.09
N PHE A 656 -4.04 2.34 -25.82
CA PHE A 656 -5.40 2.60 -25.36
C PHE A 656 -5.88 3.90 -26.00
N LYS A 657 -6.73 3.81 -27.03
CA LYS A 657 -7.61 4.90 -27.41
C LYS A 657 -8.92 4.68 -26.68
N GLN A 658 -9.17 5.52 -25.68
CA GLN A 658 -10.48 5.63 -25.07
C GLN A 658 -11.53 5.93 -26.16
N THR A 659 -12.46 5.00 -26.32
CA THR A 659 -13.78 5.34 -26.85
C THR A 659 -14.66 5.66 -25.65
N ASN A 660 -14.98 6.95 -25.48
CA ASN A 660 -15.97 7.43 -24.53
C ASN A 660 -17.30 6.70 -24.80
N THR A 661 -17.63 5.77 -23.95
CA THR A 661 -18.99 5.28 -23.83
C THR A 661 -19.50 5.72 -22.47
N THR A 662 -20.15 6.87 -22.50
CA THR A 662 -21.01 7.39 -21.41
C THR A 662 -22.11 6.38 -21.17
N LEU A 663 -22.03 5.59 -20.12
CA LEU A 663 -23.20 4.99 -19.51
C LEU A 663 -23.52 5.74 -18.22
N ARG A 664 -24.41 6.73 -18.38
CA ARG A 664 -25.20 7.22 -17.26
C ARG A 664 -26.26 6.16 -16.95
N ARG A 665 -26.19 5.59 -15.76
CA ARG A 665 -27.34 5.44 -14.84
C ARG A 665 -26.85 4.98 -13.49
#